data_0b69d88abbf9f82b13051ab785d28f52
#
_entry.id   0b69d88abbf9f82b13051ab785d28f52
#
_cell.length_a   1.000
_cell.length_b   1.000
_cell.length_c   1.000
_cell.angle_alpha   90.00
_cell.angle_beta   90.00
_cell.angle_gamma   90.00
#
_symmetry.space_group_name_H-M   'P 1'
#
loop_
_entity.id
_entity.type
_entity.pdbx_description
1 polymer ?
#
loop_
_entity_poly.entity_id
_entity_poly.type
_entity_poly.pdbx_seq_one_letter_code
_entity_poly.pdbx_strand_id
1 'polypeptide(L)'
;MSHHSDLIATNIDEYLAQHERKELLRFITCGSVDDGKSTLIGRLLYDSKMIYEDQLAAIEKASAVHGTTGGDFDPALLTDGLKAEREQGITIDVAYRYFSTAKRKFIIADTPGHVQYTRNMATGASTADLAIILIDARHGVLEQTKRHSFIVSLLGIKHILIAINKMDLVDFDPAVFERIRSAYKDFSARLDIPDLHFIPISALNGDNVVDSSDAMSWYNGPTLMGFLESVYIGSDRNLEDFRFPVQFVNRPHLDFRGFCGTIASGIVRQGDEVMVLPSRKTSHVKSIVTFEGEVEEAHAPLAVTLTLEDEIDCSRGDMIIRPGNSPRLEQKFEAMMVWMADDALVPGKQYLFKQTANLVTGRISQLRYQVDVNTLHRQETPSLKLNQIGRCSVQLDRPIAFDGYRRNRTTGAFIVIDRITNVTVGAGMIIDRATGEERHDHWDDVPEVQASDRNLSHVTEEERQARFGQKAATLLLTGLPGAGKTSTAYAVERILFDGGHAVTVLDGQNLRLGISRDLGFGDEDRSENLRRASELAKVVNQSGLVCILAMVAPKEEIRQKAVEAIGRERTYVVHLECDAETCHKRDEEGHYDKNRPEVQYQSPESPDLVLETGNITIHQAAQKVVDFLKEKGVVPE
;
A
#
# COMPACT_ATOMS: atom_id res chain seq x y z
N MET A 1 11.15 11.09 38.52
CA MET A 1 11.39 12.51 38.88
C MET A 1 11.48 13.32 37.60
N SER A 2 10.60 14.28 37.42
CA SER A 2 10.44 15.00 36.15
C SER A 2 11.57 16.01 35.96
N HIS A 3 12.55 15.72 35.13
CA HIS A 3 13.53 16.69 34.63
C HIS A 3 12.90 17.93 33.95
N HIS A 4 11.60 17.91 33.68
CA HIS A 4 10.87 19.04 33.10
C HIS A 4 10.62 20.20 34.04
N SER A 5 10.36 19.93 35.31
CA SER A 5 10.05 21.00 36.28
C SER A 5 11.26 21.86 36.63
N ASP A 6 12.45 21.29 36.65
CA ASP A 6 13.66 21.97 37.08
C ASP A 6 14.17 22.96 36.01
N LEU A 7 14.10 22.60 34.73
CA LEU A 7 14.51 23.49 33.64
C LEU A 7 13.51 24.65 33.44
N ILE A 8 12.21 24.41 33.56
CA ILE A 8 11.19 25.45 33.51
C ILE A 8 11.37 26.44 34.63
N ALA A 9 11.72 25.95 35.83
CA ALA A 9 11.94 26.79 37.02
C ALA A 9 13.25 27.56 36.97
N THR A 10 14.29 27.05 36.27
CA THR A 10 15.64 27.63 36.27
C THR A 10 15.96 28.44 35.02
N ASN A 11 15.48 28.05 33.85
CA ASN A 11 15.75 28.75 32.59
C ASN A 11 14.67 28.44 31.54
N ILE A 12 13.60 29.22 31.55
CA ILE A 12 12.45 29.05 30.66
C ILE A 12 12.81 29.22 29.17
N ASP A 13 13.74 30.12 28.85
CA ASP A 13 14.12 30.39 27.44
C ASP A 13 14.91 29.22 26.87
N GLU A 14 15.77 28.59 27.65
CA GLU A 14 16.49 27.38 27.24
C GLU A 14 15.52 26.18 27.07
N TYR A 15 14.56 26.04 27.97
CA TYR A 15 13.50 25.06 27.86
C TYR A 15 12.71 25.23 26.57
N LEU A 16 12.29 26.46 26.25
CA LEU A 16 11.55 26.76 25.03
C LEU A 16 12.37 26.47 23.78
N ALA A 17 13.64 26.90 23.75
CA ALA A 17 14.55 26.63 22.63
C ALA A 17 14.81 25.13 22.40
N GLN A 18 14.98 24.36 23.48
CA GLN A 18 15.10 22.91 23.38
C GLN A 18 13.79 22.26 22.90
N HIS A 19 12.65 22.78 23.38
CA HIS A 19 11.34 22.24 23.01
C HIS A 19 10.99 22.52 21.54
N GLU A 20 11.37 23.67 20.99
CA GLU A 20 11.19 24.04 19.58
C GLU A 20 11.98 23.13 18.64
N ARG A 21 13.19 22.71 19.02
CA ARG A 21 14.08 21.87 18.21
C ARG A 21 13.74 20.38 18.22
N LYS A 22 12.82 19.94 19.09
CA LYS A 22 12.41 18.53 19.15
C LYS A 22 11.72 18.10 17.86
N GLU A 23 12.15 16.96 17.31
CA GLU A 23 11.51 16.35 16.16
C GLU A 23 10.06 15.96 16.49
N LEU A 24 9.16 16.10 15.51
CA LEU A 24 7.75 15.73 15.63
C LEU A 24 7.51 14.40 14.93
N LEU A 25 6.98 13.42 15.66
CA LEU A 25 6.50 12.14 15.12
C LEU A 25 4.97 12.12 15.13
N ARG A 26 4.38 11.90 13.96
CA ARG A 26 2.94 11.65 13.82
C ARG A 26 2.72 10.16 13.67
N PHE A 27 1.91 9.58 14.55
CA PHE A 27 1.59 8.16 14.43
C PHE A 27 0.09 7.90 14.60
N ILE A 28 -0.35 6.81 13.99
CA ILE A 28 -1.73 6.34 14.04
C ILE A 28 -1.78 5.05 14.84
N THR A 29 -2.85 4.87 15.61
CA THR A 29 -3.20 3.59 16.21
C THR A 29 -4.33 2.95 15.41
N CYS A 30 -4.16 1.69 15.00
CA CYS A 30 -5.15 0.91 14.30
C CYS A 30 -5.16 -0.56 14.77
N GLY A 31 -6.22 -1.27 14.48
CA GLY A 31 -6.49 -2.62 14.96
C GLY A 31 -7.98 -2.88 15.00
N SER A 32 -8.38 -4.09 15.34
CA SER A 32 -9.79 -4.46 15.43
C SER A 32 -10.49 -3.74 16.60
N VAL A 33 -11.81 -3.84 16.65
CA VAL A 33 -12.57 -3.46 17.84
C VAL A 33 -12.09 -4.33 19.01
N ASP A 34 -11.96 -3.75 20.18
CA ASP A 34 -11.48 -4.39 21.41
C ASP A 34 -9.99 -4.81 21.44
N ASP A 35 -9.17 -4.49 20.45
CA ASP A 35 -7.72 -4.74 20.52
C ASP A 35 -7.00 -3.84 21.57
N GLY A 36 -7.70 -2.85 22.16
CA GLY A 36 -7.17 -1.99 23.22
C GLY A 36 -6.49 -0.71 22.74
N LYS A 37 -6.90 -0.15 21.60
CA LYS A 37 -6.36 1.10 21.04
C LYS A 37 -6.48 2.27 22.03
N SER A 38 -7.69 2.57 22.47
CA SER A 38 -7.97 3.66 23.42
C SER A 38 -7.28 3.44 24.77
N THR A 39 -7.20 2.19 25.22
CA THR A 39 -6.46 1.82 26.44
C THR A 39 -4.97 2.12 26.29
N LEU A 40 -4.36 1.78 25.14
CA LEU A 40 -2.95 2.06 24.87
C LEU A 40 -2.66 3.56 24.83
N ILE A 41 -3.51 4.33 24.15
CA ILE A 41 -3.35 5.79 24.08
C ILE A 41 -3.47 6.41 25.45
N GLY A 42 -4.51 6.02 26.20
CA GLY A 42 -4.71 6.47 27.58
C GLY A 42 -3.52 6.14 28.48
N ARG A 43 -2.96 4.91 28.35
CA ARG A 43 -1.77 4.49 29.07
C ARG A 43 -0.54 5.33 28.72
N LEU A 44 -0.29 5.57 27.44
CA LEU A 44 0.80 6.42 26.98
C LEU A 44 0.70 7.84 27.55
N LEU A 45 -0.49 8.43 27.54
CA LEU A 45 -0.73 9.77 28.09
C LEU A 45 -0.57 9.80 29.61
N TYR A 46 -1.03 8.76 30.31
CA TYR A 46 -0.94 8.64 31.76
C TYR A 46 0.53 8.48 32.21
N ASP A 47 1.23 7.51 31.66
CA ASP A 47 2.61 7.18 32.08
C ASP A 47 3.62 8.27 31.65
N SER A 48 3.33 9.00 30.56
CA SER A 48 4.12 10.18 30.15
C SER A 48 3.89 11.41 31.04
N LYS A 49 2.99 11.34 32.04
CA LYS A 49 2.64 12.41 32.99
C LYS A 49 2.19 13.72 32.34
N MET A 50 1.51 13.61 31.20
CA MET A 50 1.01 14.76 30.41
C MET A 50 -0.46 15.08 30.71
N ILE A 51 -1.04 14.48 31.73
CA ILE A 51 -2.42 14.73 32.17
C ILE A 51 -2.40 15.68 33.34
N TYR A 52 -3.25 16.70 33.30
CA TYR A 52 -3.41 17.62 34.44
C TYR A 52 -4.12 16.93 35.61
N GLU A 53 -3.74 17.29 36.85
CA GLU A 53 -4.25 16.66 38.09
C GLU A 53 -5.79 16.69 38.17
N ASP A 54 -6.42 17.76 37.72
CA ASP A 54 -7.90 17.93 37.71
C ASP A 54 -8.56 16.94 36.74
N GLN A 55 -7.94 16.67 35.58
CA GLN A 55 -8.41 15.68 34.62
C GLN A 55 -8.24 14.27 35.17
N LEU A 56 -7.10 13.98 35.81
CA LEU A 56 -6.85 12.70 36.44
C LEU A 56 -7.92 12.38 37.51
N ALA A 57 -8.19 13.33 38.42
CA ALA A 57 -9.21 13.19 39.46
C ALA A 57 -10.65 13.00 38.87
N ALA A 58 -10.93 13.62 37.72
CA ALA A 58 -12.22 13.45 37.04
C ALA A 58 -12.35 12.05 36.44
N ILE A 59 -11.26 11.50 35.88
CA ILE A 59 -11.23 10.18 35.26
C ILE A 59 -11.29 9.07 36.30
N GLU A 60 -10.57 9.20 37.42
CA GLU A 60 -10.66 8.26 38.54
C GLU A 60 -12.10 8.12 39.05
N LYS A 61 -12.82 9.24 39.16
CA LYS A 61 -14.26 9.21 39.50
C LYS A 61 -15.11 8.58 38.40
N ALA A 62 -14.82 8.86 37.13
CA ALA A 62 -15.54 8.30 35.99
C ALA A 62 -15.25 6.78 35.83
N SER A 63 -14.03 6.33 36.10
CA SER A 63 -13.64 4.90 36.09
C SER A 63 -14.44 4.08 37.09
N ALA A 64 -14.72 4.64 38.27
CA ALA A 64 -15.54 3.97 39.29
C ALA A 64 -17.01 3.82 38.86
N VAL A 65 -17.53 4.64 37.94
CA VAL A 65 -18.95 4.65 37.53
C VAL A 65 -19.18 4.02 36.17
N HIS A 66 -18.25 4.26 35.22
CA HIS A 66 -18.40 3.90 33.80
C HIS A 66 -17.21 3.07 33.26
N GLY A 67 -16.19 2.78 34.08
CA GLY A 67 -15.02 2.02 33.67
C GLY A 67 -15.34 0.56 33.36
N THR A 68 -14.63 0.00 32.38
CA THR A 68 -14.72 -1.42 31.97
C THR A 68 -13.79 -2.32 32.80
N THR A 69 -13.00 -1.75 33.71
CA THR A 69 -11.93 -2.42 34.50
C THR A 69 -12.36 -2.90 35.89
N GLY A 70 -13.67 -2.91 36.19
CA GLY A 70 -14.19 -3.40 37.49
C GLY A 70 -13.98 -2.45 38.65
N GLY A 71 -13.76 -1.17 38.44
CA GLY A 71 -13.58 -0.13 39.45
C GLY A 71 -12.14 0.39 39.56
N ASP A 72 -11.19 -0.23 38.87
CA ASP A 72 -9.82 0.26 38.71
C ASP A 72 -9.74 1.38 37.66
N PHE A 73 -8.63 2.12 37.67
CA PHE A 73 -8.38 3.18 36.70
C PHE A 73 -8.48 2.66 35.25
N ASP A 74 -9.40 3.25 34.46
CA ASP A 74 -9.61 2.90 33.05
C ASP A 74 -8.96 3.96 32.14
N PRO A 75 -7.79 3.66 31.54
CA PRO A 75 -7.10 4.59 30.66
C PRO A 75 -7.90 4.97 29.40
N ALA A 76 -8.84 4.12 28.95
CA ALA A 76 -9.63 4.38 27.75
C ALA A 76 -10.52 5.64 27.89
N LEU A 77 -10.97 5.96 29.10
CA LEU A 77 -11.78 7.16 29.38
C LEU A 77 -11.05 8.48 29.13
N LEU A 78 -9.71 8.45 29.00
CA LEU A 78 -8.91 9.61 28.58
C LEU A 78 -9.13 9.97 27.11
N THR A 79 -9.50 9.03 26.29
CA THR A 79 -9.57 9.19 24.84
C THR A 79 -10.98 9.46 24.33
N ASP A 80 -12.00 9.00 25.03
CA ASP A 80 -13.41 9.10 24.62
C ASP A 80 -13.91 10.55 24.65
N GLY A 81 -13.88 11.21 23.51
CA GLY A 81 -14.24 12.63 23.37
C GLY A 81 -15.73 12.88 23.13
N LEU A 82 -16.35 12.06 22.28
CA LEU A 82 -17.76 12.22 21.88
C LEU A 82 -18.71 11.46 22.81
N LYS A 83 -19.89 12.04 23.05
CA LYS A 83 -20.93 11.37 23.85
C LYS A 83 -21.35 10.03 23.21
N ALA A 84 -21.43 9.99 21.87
CA ALA A 84 -21.75 8.77 21.13
C ALA A 84 -20.67 7.68 21.24
N GLU A 85 -19.40 8.06 21.33
CA GLU A 85 -18.28 7.13 21.55
C GLU A 85 -18.36 6.48 22.94
N ARG A 86 -18.67 7.30 23.98
CA ARG A 86 -18.86 6.80 25.36
C ARG A 86 -20.07 5.89 25.51
N GLU A 87 -21.17 6.19 24.80
CA GLU A 87 -22.39 5.38 24.83
C GLU A 87 -22.22 4.05 24.08
N GLN A 88 -21.43 4.01 23.02
CA GLN A 88 -21.21 2.82 22.18
C GLN A 88 -19.93 2.06 22.51
N GLY A 89 -18.99 2.67 23.25
CA GLY A 89 -17.69 2.08 23.58
C GLY A 89 -16.77 1.88 22.35
N ILE A 90 -16.95 2.68 21.28
CA ILE A 90 -16.17 2.59 20.05
C ILE A 90 -15.71 3.97 19.58
N THR A 91 -14.53 4.07 19.01
CA THR A 91 -14.07 5.28 18.31
C THR A 91 -14.83 5.43 16.99
N ILE A 92 -15.40 6.60 16.73
CA ILE A 92 -16.20 6.90 15.53
C ILE A 92 -15.43 7.80 14.57
N ASP A 93 -14.82 8.87 15.10
CA ASP A 93 -14.06 9.85 14.30
C ASP A 93 -12.58 9.81 14.65
N VAL A 94 -11.74 10.50 13.85
CA VAL A 94 -10.32 10.62 14.15
C VAL A 94 -10.10 11.66 15.25
N ALA A 95 -9.58 11.21 16.37
CA ALA A 95 -9.22 12.10 17.48
C ALA A 95 -7.70 12.30 17.50
N TYR A 96 -7.26 13.58 17.50
CA TYR A 96 -5.84 13.90 17.61
C TYR A 96 -5.47 14.22 19.06
N ARG A 97 -4.41 13.59 19.56
CA ARG A 97 -3.84 13.83 20.88
C ARG A 97 -2.39 14.24 20.74
N TYR A 98 -1.96 15.12 21.61
CA TYR A 98 -0.63 15.70 21.59
C TYR A 98 0.07 15.42 22.91
N PHE A 99 1.29 14.95 22.85
CA PHE A 99 2.15 14.85 24.02
C PHE A 99 3.62 15.01 23.61
N SER A 100 4.50 15.19 24.60
CA SER A 100 5.93 15.26 24.34
C SER A 100 6.72 14.64 25.48
N THR A 101 7.84 14.03 25.14
CA THR A 101 8.84 13.60 26.10
C THR A 101 10.03 14.57 26.10
N ALA A 102 11.04 14.28 26.89
CA ALA A 102 12.28 15.04 26.84
C ALA A 102 12.94 15.01 25.46
N LYS A 103 12.74 13.94 24.69
CA LYS A 103 13.42 13.71 23.41
C LYS A 103 12.61 14.15 22.18
N ARG A 104 11.27 13.97 22.19
CA ARG A 104 10.45 14.09 20.98
C ARG A 104 9.05 14.62 21.27
N LYS A 105 8.44 15.26 20.27
CA LYS A 105 7.01 15.62 20.26
C LYS A 105 6.22 14.57 19.49
N PHE A 106 4.98 14.33 19.90
CA PHE A 106 4.11 13.32 19.31
C PHE A 106 2.73 13.86 18.99
N ILE A 107 2.20 13.45 17.86
CA ILE A 107 0.79 13.56 17.53
C ILE A 107 0.25 12.15 17.30
N ILE A 108 -0.72 11.77 18.12
CA ILE A 108 -1.45 10.51 17.96
C ILE A 108 -2.72 10.79 17.17
N ALA A 109 -2.96 10.04 16.11
CA ALA A 109 -4.27 9.96 15.48
C ALA A 109 -4.94 8.67 15.95
N ASP A 110 -5.90 8.77 16.87
CA ASP A 110 -6.74 7.63 17.25
C ASP A 110 -7.76 7.37 16.16
N THR A 111 -7.83 6.13 15.66
CA THR A 111 -8.66 5.79 14.52
C THR A 111 -9.63 4.66 14.83
N PRO A 112 -10.85 4.73 14.23
CA PRO A 112 -11.87 3.70 14.43
C PRO A 112 -11.38 2.32 14.00
N GLY A 113 -11.72 1.30 14.78
CA GLY A 113 -11.45 -0.10 14.45
C GLY A 113 -12.51 -0.75 13.56
N HIS A 114 -13.71 -0.16 13.44
CA HIS A 114 -14.84 -0.76 12.75
C HIS A 114 -14.80 -0.51 11.24
N VAL A 115 -15.19 -1.53 10.45
CA VAL A 115 -15.19 -1.50 8.98
C VAL A 115 -15.90 -0.28 8.38
N GLN A 116 -17.01 0.13 8.98
CA GLN A 116 -17.81 1.28 8.50
C GLN A 116 -17.05 2.60 8.55
N TYR A 117 -16.04 2.72 9.39
CA TYR A 117 -15.26 3.94 9.58
C TYR A 117 -13.86 3.89 8.92
N THR A 118 -13.64 2.97 7.98
CA THR A 118 -12.36 2.84 7.24
C THR A 118 -11.93 4.16 6.59
N ARG A 119 -12.87 5.00 6.14
CA ARG A 119 -12.59 6.36 5.62
C ARG A 119 -11.88 7.25 6.65
N ASN A 120 -12.30 7.20 7.90
CA ASN A 120 -11.72 8.00 8.99
C ASN A 120 -10.31 7.48 9.31
N MET A 121 -10.12 6.15 9.33
CA MET A 121 -8.80 5.54 9.44
C MET A 121 -7.86 5.99 8.31
N ALA A 122 -8.30 5.97 7.06
CA ALA A 122 -7.49 6.43 5.93
C ALA A 122 -7.13 7.92 6.04
N THR A 123 -8.04 8.76 6.56
CA THR A 123 -7.78 10.18 6.82
C THR A 123 -6.68 10.37 7.86
N GLY A 124 -6.75 9.69 9.01
CA GLY A 124 -5.70 9.74 10.04
C GLY A 124 -4.35 9.23 9.53
N ALA A 125 -4.37 8.13 8.78
CA ALA A 125 -3.16 7.51 8.25
C ALA A 125 -2.46 8.37 7.18
N SER A 126 -3.18 9.21 6.45
CA SER A 126 -2.62 10.02 5.35
C SER A 126 -1.53 11.01 5.79
N THR A 127 -1.53 11.40 7.06
CA THR A 127 -0.56 12.36 7.65
C THR A 127 0.44 11.71 8.59
N ALA A 128 0.32 10.41 8.85
CA ALA A 128 1.17 9.70 9.79
C ALA A 128 2.51 9.29 9.18
N ASP A 129 3.54 9.32 10.01
CA ASP A 129 4.90 8.85 9.72
C ASP A 129 5.06 7.38 10.12
N LEU A 130 4.32 6.93 11.15
CA LEU A 130 4.37 5.60 11.75
C LEU A 130 2.97 5.08 12.03
N ALA A 131 2.77 3.76 11.91
CA ALA A 131 1.54 3.11 12.33
C ALA A 131 1.78 2.07 13.42
N ILE A 132 0.99 2.12 14.49
CA ILE A 132 0.91 1.09 15.51
C ILE A 132 -0.33 0.25 15.22
N ILE A 133 -0.14 -1.01 14.87
CA ILE A 133 -1.23 -1.96 14.64
C ILE A 133 -1.32 -2.87 15.86
N LEU A 134 -2.43 -2.78 16.59
CA LEU A 134 -2.67 -3.61 17.74
C LEU A 134 -3.26 -4.96 17.31
N ILE A 135 -2.82 -6.01 17.99
CA ILE A 135 -3.32 -7.37 17.83
C ILE A 135 -3.57 -7.96 19.22
N ASP A 136 -4.80 -8.39 19.48
CA ASP A 136 -5.13 -9.11 20.71
C ASP A 136 -4.46 -10.49 20.71
N ALA A 137 -3.63 -10.77 21.69
CA ALA A 137 -2.85 -12.01 21.81
C ALA A 137 -3.71 -13.28 21.82
N ARG A 138 -4.97 -13.19 22.26
CA ARG A 138 -5.93 -14.30 22.28
C ARG A 138 -6.44 -14.67 20.89
N HIS A 139 -6.60 -13.69 20.02
CA HIS A 139 -7.24 -13.87 18.70
C HIS A 139 -6.25 -13.93 17.54
N GLY A 140 -5.07 -13.28 17.66
CA GLY A 140 -4.08 -13.22 16.60
C GLY A 140 -4.47 -12.33 15.41
N VAL A 141 -3.97 -12.63 14.22
CA VAL A 141 -4.13 -11.81 13.02
C VAL A 141 -5.53 -11.97 12.43
N LEU A 142 -6.40 -11.00 12.64
CA LEU A 142 -7.77 -10.97 12.15
C LEU A 142 -7.87 -10.31 10.76
N GLU A 143 -9.03 -10.47 10.12
CA GLU A 143 -9.36 -9.82 8.83
C GLU A 143 -9.20 -8.31 8.89
N GLN A 144 -9.66 -7.68 9.97
CA GLN A 144 -9.54 -6.25 10.15
C GLN A 144 -8.09 -5.79 10.31
N THR A 145 -7.25 -6.59 10.98
CA THR A 145 -5.80 -6.35 11.07
C THR A 145 -5.16 -6.33 9.68
N LYS A 146 -5.52 -7.29 8.81
CA LYS A 146 -5.03 -7.36 7.43
C LYS A 146 -5.47 -6.15 6.61
N ARG A 147 -6.71 -5.72 6.75
CA ARG A 147 -7.28 -4.52 6.08
C ARG A 147 -6.53 -3.26 6.48
N HIS A 148 -6.32 -3.04 7.76
CA HIS A 148 -5.60 -1.87 8.26
C HIS A 148 -4.15 -1.88 7.78
N SER A 149 -3.47 -3.03 7.82
CA SER A 149 -2.11 -3.19 7.31
C SER A 149 -2.01 -2.85 5.83
N PHE A 150 -2.98 -3.30 5.02
CA PHE A 150 -3.03 -2.98 3.60
C PHE A 150 -3.21 -1.47 3.35
N ILE A 151 -4.13 -0.82 4.06
CA ILE A 151 -4.37 0.62 3.92
C ILE A 151 -3.14 1.42 4.34
N VAL A 152 -2.51 1.08 5.45
CA VAL A 152 -1.29 1.71 5.96
C VAL A 152 -0.14 1.58 4.94
N SER A 153 0.05 0.39 4.37
CA SER A 153 1.04 0.15 3.31
C SER A 153 0.70 0.94 2.03
N LEU A 154 -0.57 0.96 1.62
CA LEU A 154 -1.03 1.71 0.45
C LEU A 154 -0.79 3.21 0.60
N LEU A 155 -1.01 3.76 1.79
CA LEU A 155 -0.74 5.16 2.15
C LEU A 155 0.75 5.45 2.37
N GLY A 156 1.63 4.49 2.12
CA GLY A 156 3.08 4.67 2.10
C GLY A 156 3.70 4.95 3.47
N ILE A 157 3.06 4.51 4.57
CA ILE A 157 3.68 4.55 5.90
C ILE A 157 4.75 3.48 5.94
N LYS A 158 5.99 3.89 6.13
CA LYS A 158 7.16 3.00 6.07
C LYS A 158 7.42 2.26 7.37
N HIS A 159 7.16 2.91 8.50
CA HIS A 159 7.41 2.38 9.84
C HIS A 159 6.14 1.78 10.41
N ILE A 160 6.10 0.46 10.55
CA ILE A 160 4.95 -0.26 11.12
C ILE A 160 5.39 -1.00 12.37
N LEU A 161 4.72 -0.71 13.47
CA LEU A 161 4.87 -1.39 14.74
C LEU A 161 3.65 -2.26 15.03
N ILE A 162 3.85 -3.54 15.17
CA ILE A 162 2.83 -4.49 15.62
C ILE A 162 2.93 -4.60 17.14
N ALA A 163 1.95 -4.06 17.83
CA ALA A 163 1.80 -4.18 19.27
C ALA A 163 0.92 -5.38 19.58
N ILE A 164 1.52 -6.49 19.99
CA ILE A 164 0.79 -7.69 20.42
C ILE A 164 0.34 -7.45 21.85
N ASN A 165 -0.92 -7.03 21.98
CA ASN A 165 -1.52 -6.55 23.21
C ASN A 165 -2.25 -7.64 23.97
N LYS A 166 -2.53 -7.37 25.26
CA LYS A 166 -3.22 -8.28 26.18
C LYS A 166 -2.42 -9.56 26.45
N MET A 167 -1.10 -9.43 26.52
CA MET A 167 -0.21 -10.54 26.85
C MET A 167 -0.47 -11.08 28.27
N ASP A 168 -1.01 -10.25 29.15
CA ASP A 168 -1.49 -10.63 30.49
C ASP A 168 -2.62 -11.68 30.46
N LEU A 169 -3.44 -11.69 29.41
CA LEU A 169 -4.54 -12.66 29.26
C LEU A 169 -4.11 -14.00 28.64
N VAL A 170 -2.84 -14.14 28.31
CA VAL A 170 -2.24 -15.37 27.79
C VAL A 170 -0.96 -15.73 28.57
N ASP A 171 -0.91 -15.34 29.87
CA ASP A 171 0.16 -15.65 30.81
C ASP A 171 1.56 -15.23 30.32
N PHE A 172 1.63 -14.16 29.50
CA PHE A 172 2.87 -13.63 28.90
C PHE A 172 3.69 -14.66 28.10
N ASP A 173 2.99 -15.67 27.52
CA ASP A 173 3.63 -16.80 26.84
C ASP A 173 4.39 -16.36 25.57
N PRO A 174 5.72 -16.59 25.49
CA PRO A 174 6.52 -16.30 24.31
C PRO A 174 6.10 -17.08 23.06
N ALA A 175 5.52 -18.29 23.21
CA ALA A 175 5.05 -19.07 22.08
C ALA A 175 3.85 -18.43 21.38
N VAL A 176 2.98 -17.77 22.12
CA VAL A 176 1.86 -17.01 21.56
C VAL A 176 2.39 -15.82 20.75
N PHE A 177 3.36 -15.09 21.29
CA PHE A 177 4.00 -13.97 20.60
C PHE A 177 4.64 -14.41 19.28
N GLU A 178 5.47 -15.46 19.28
CA GLU A 178 6.15 -15.93 18.08
C GLU A 178 5.19 -16.51 17.02
N ARG A 179 4.12 -17.16 17.43
CA ARG A 179 3.07 -17.63 16.51
C ARG A 179 2.40 -16.47 15.78
N ILE A 180 2.01 -15.40 16.51
CA ILE A 180 1.37 -14.22 15.91
C ILE A 180 2.37 -13.47 15.01
N ARG A 181 3.61 -13.31 15.47
CA ARG A 181 4.69 -12.68 14.70
C ARG A 181 4.94 -13.40 13.38
N SER A 182 5.02 -14.73 13.38
CA SER A 182 5.18 -15.53 12.16
C SER A 182 4.00 -15.37 11.22
N ALA A 183 2.77 -15.53 11.72
CA ALA A 183 1.56 -15.40 10.92
C ALA A 183 1.42 -13.99 10.29
N TYR A 184 1.81 -12.94 11.01
CA TYR A 184 1.79 -11.58 10.47
C TYR A 184 2.89 -11.38 9.42
N LYS A 185 4.10 -11.91 9.61
CA LYS A 185 5.19 -11.85 8.63
C LYS A 185 4.82 -12.54 7.31
N ASP A 186 4.19 -13.70 7.38
CA ASP A 186 3.75 -14.45 6.20
C ASP A 186 2.70 -13.64 5.40
N PHE A 187 1.79 -12.96 6.08
CA PHE A 187 0.82 -12.07 5.45
C PHE A 187 1.51 -10.82 4.87
N SER A 188 2.34 -10.15 5.65
CA SER A 188 2.96 -8.86 5.31
C SER A 188 4.03 -8.96 4.22
N ALA A 189 4.55 -10.16 3.92
CA ALA A 189 5.48 -10.40 2.82
C ALA A 189 4.94 -9.94 1.44
N ARG A 190 3.61 -9.81 1.31
CA ARG A 190 2.93 -9.32 0.10
C ARG A 190 2.69 -7.81 0.10
N LEU A 191 3.00 -7.14 1.20
CA LEU A 191 2.86 -5.69 1.37
C LEU A 191 4.21 -5.01 1.21
N ASP A 192 4.19 -3.76 0.79
CA ASP A 192 5.40 -2.94 0.69
C ASP A 192 5.64 -2.25 2.04
N ILE A 193 6.21 -2.99 2.98
CA ILE A 193 6.53 -2.53 4.34
C ILE A 193 8.04 -2.70 4.56
N PRO A 194 8.83 -1.63 4.43
CA PRO A 194 10.29 -1.72 4.56
C PRO A 194 10.76 -1.88 6.01
N ASP A 195 10.02 -1.34 6.98
CA ASP A 195 10.41 -1.35 8.40
C ASP A 195 9.26 -1.87 9.27
N LEU A 196 9.42 -3.08 9.81
CA LEU A 196 8.40 -3.82 10.55
C LEU A 196 8.93 -4.31 11.90
N HIS A 197 8.34 -3.83 12.98
CA HIS A 197 8.70 -4.17 14.35
C HIS A 197 7.56 -4.86 15.09
N PHE A 198 7.91 -5.65 16.13
CA PHE A 198 6.96 -6.37 16.97
C PHE A 198 7.30 -6.14 18.43
N ILE A 199 6.33 -5.71 19.22
CA ILE A 199 6.49 -5.50 20.67
C ILE A 199 5.31 -6.20 21.38
N PRO A 200 5.60 -7.11 22.33
CA PRO A 200 4.57 -7.68 23.21
C PRO A 200 4.26 -6.68 24.33
N ILE A 201 2.99 -6.37 24.53
CA ILE A 201 2.56 -5.40 25.55
C ILE A 201 1.34 -5.88 26.35
N SER A 202 1.15 -5.30 27.53
CA SER A 202 -0.16 -5.19 28.16
C SER A 202 -0.48 -3.71 28.35
N ALA A 203 -1.36 -3.17 27.48
CA ALA A 203 -1.73 -1.76 27.57
C ALA A 203 -2.47 -1.43 28.87
N LEU A 204 -3.21 -2.38 29.44
CA LEU A 204 -3.93 -2.20 30.70
C LEU A 204 -2.97 -2.10 31.88
N ASN A 205 -2.02 -3.02 31.98
CA ASN A 205 -1.05 -3.07 33.09
C ASN A 205 0.13 -2.12 32.89
N GLY A 206 0.43 -1.72 31.63
CA GLY A 206 1.58 -0.87 31.28
C GLY A 206 2.85 -1.66 30.91
N ASP A 207 2.77 -3.01 30.85
CA ASP A 207 3.90 -3.88 30.54
C ASP A 207 4.46 -3.58 29.14
N ASN A 208 5.75 -3.27 29.03
CA ASN A 208 6.47 -2.88 27.81
C ASN A 208 5.88 -1.66 27.08
N VAL A 209 5.06 -0.85 27.73
CA VAL A 209 4.54 0.40 27.14
C VAL A 209 5.56 1.52 27.33
N VAL A 210 5.84 1.94 28.55
CA VAL A 210 6.87 2.93 28.89
C VAL A 210 8.07 2.25 29.54
N ASP A 211 7.81 1.42 30.53
CA ASP A 211 8.82 0.64 31.25
C ASP A 211 8.84 -0.82 30.78
N SER A 212 10.00 -1.46 30.86
CA SER A 212 10.13 -2.89 30.54
C SER A 212 9.43 -3.75 31.58
N SER A 213 8.81 -4.84 31.13
CA SER A 213 8.06 -5.77 31.98
C SER A 213 8.97 -6.88 32.55
N ASP A 214 8.94 -7.07 33.86
CA ASP A 214 9.59 -8.23 34.49
C ASP A 214 8.89 -9.55 34.12
N ALA A 215 7.59 -9.53 33.82
CA ALA A 215 6.83 -10.71 33.41
C ALA A 215 7.21 -11.20 31.99
N MET A 216 7.81 -10.35 31.18
CA MET A 216 8.28 -10.67 29.82
C MET A 216 9.82 -10.61 29.74
N SER A 217 10.53 -11.17 30.69
CA SER A 217 12.00 -11.20 30.72
C SER A 217 12.66 -11.88 29.52
N TRP A 218 11.90 -12.66 28.74
CA TRP A 218 12.32 -13.25 27.48
C TRP A 218 12.39 -12.25 26.31
N TYR A 219 11.73 -11.09 26.45
CA TYR A 219 11.74 -10.04 25.42
C TYR A 219 12.87 -9.06 25.67
N ASN A 220 13.83 -8.98 24.74
CA ASN A 220 15.02 -8.13 24.84
C ASN A 220 14.95 -6.89 23.91
N GLY A 221 13.79 -6.58 23.35
CA GLY A 221 13.58 -5.41 22.48
C GLY A 221 13.28 -4.13 23.28
N PRO A 222 13.11 -3.01 22.58
CA PRO A 222 12.72 -1.75 23.21
C PRO A 222 11.28 -1.81 23.71
N THR A 223 10.95 -0.97 24.70
CA THR A 223 9.56 -0.67 25.04
C THR A 223 8.91 0.12 23.90
N LEU A 224 7.58 0.20 23.90
CA LEU A 224 6.84 0.96 22.89
C LEU A 224 7.27 2.43 22.87
N MET A 225 7.36 3.08 24.02
CA MET A 225 7.84 4.46 24.14
C MET A 225 9.31 4.58 23.69
N GLY A 226 10.17 3.65 24.10
CA GLY A 226 11.58 3.63 23.68
C GLY A 226 11.75 3.54 22.17
N PHE A 227 10.91 2.75 21.49
CA PHE A 227 10.86 2.66 20.04
C PHE A 227 10.38 3.99 19.41
N LEU A 228 9.27 4.57 19.90
CA LEU A 228 8.74 5.84 19.40
C LEU A 228 9.72 7.00 19.54
N GLU A 229 10.53 7.00 20.58
CA GLU A 229 11.58 8.00 20.79
C GLU A 229 12.82 7.83 19.91
N SER A 230 13.08 6.60 19.45
CA SER A 230 14.32 6.25 18.73
C SER A 230 14.15 6.03 17.23
N VAL A 231 12.93 5.77 16.74
CA VAL A 231 12.67 5.55 15.31
C VAL A 231 13.08 6.78 14.50
N TYR A 232 13.89 6.57 13.46
CA TYR A 232 14.42 7.65 12.62
C TYR A 232 13.57 7.84 11.37
N ILE A 233 12.82 8.93 11.31
CA ILE A 233 11.94 9.29 10.18
C ILE A 233 12.56 10.28 9.19
N GLY A 234 13.76 10.81 9.51
CA GLY A 234 14.42 11.83 8.68
C GLY A 234 14.80 11.33 7.28
N SER A 235 15.17 10.05 7.15
CA SER A 235 15.50 9.41 5.87
C SER A 235 14.30 9.25 4.91
N ASP A 236 13.08 9.43 5.42
CA ASP A 236 11.86 9.27 4.61
C ASP A 236 11.55 10.49 3.77
N ARG A 237 12.19 11.61 4.07
CA ARG A 237 11.98 12.87 3.37
C ARG A 237 12.72 12.87 2.03
N ASN A 238 12.00 13.19 0.97
CA ASN A 238 12.62 13.47 -0.31
C ASN A 238 13.23 14.89 -0.28
N LEU A 239 14.53 14.99 -0.14
CA LEU A 239 15.27 16.25 -0.13
C LEU A 239 15.90 16.61 -1.49
N GLU A 240 15.75 15.77 -2.51
CA GLU A 240 16.30 15.96 -3.84
C GLU A 240 15.37 16.74 -4.77
N ASP A 241 14.09 16.36 -4.80
CA ASP A 241 13.11 16.92 -5.71
C ASP A 241 12.45 18.16 -5.08
N PHE A 242 12.89 19.35 -5.46
CA PHE A 242 12.24 20.55 -4.96
C PHE A 242 10.83 20.71 -5.54
N ARG A 243 9.82 20.72 -4.64
CA ARG A 243 8.39 20.92 -4.95
C ARG A 243 7.79 21.89 -3.97
N PHE A 244 7.31 23.03 -4.49
CA PHE A 244 6.66 24.06 -3.69
C PHE A 244 5.30 24.41 -4.29
N PRO A 245 4.22 23.74 -3.88
CA PRO A 245 2.85 24.10 -4.28
C PRO A 245 2.47 25.45 -3.69
N VAL A 246 2.10 26.40 -4.53
CA VAL A 246 1.68 27.73 -4.10
C VAL A 246 0.27 27.67 -3.52
N GLN A 247 0.13 28.01 -2.26
CA GLN A 247 -1.14 28.00 -1.53
C GLN A 247 -1.80 29.37 -1.51
N PHE A 248 -1.00 30.43 -1.48
CA PHE A 248 -1.47 31.81 -1.43
C PHE A 248 -0.42 32.74 -2.02
N VAL A 249 -0.88 33.83 -2.69
CA VAL A 249 0.00 34.90 -3.15
C VAL A 249 -0.23 36.12 -2.26
N ASN A 250 0.80 36.50 -1.50
CA ASN A 250 0.76 37.65 -0.58
C ASN A 250 1.29 38.90 -1.29
N ARG A 251 0.48 39.92 -1.36
CA ARG A 251 0.84 41.21 -1.96
C ARG A 251 0.32 42.38 -1.08
N PRO A 252 0.93 42.60 0.10
CA PRO A 252 0.46 43.63 1.05
C PRO A 252 0.67 45.06 0.52
N HIS A 253 1.66 45.28 -0.36
CA HIS A 253 1.95 46.53 -1.05
C HIS A 253 2.57 46.28 -2.43
N LEU A 254 2.79 47.33 -3.21
CA LEU A 254 3.23 47.22 -4.61
C LEU A 254 4.64 46.59 -4.77
N ASP A 255 5.51 46.83 -3.78
CA ASP A 255 6.93 46.41 -3.84
C ASP A 255 7.18 45.01 -3.27
N PHE A 256 6.13 44.31 -2.80
CA PHE A 256 6.25 42.96 -2.28
C PHE A 256 5.27 42.00 -2.96
N ARG A 257 5.80 40.93 -3.51
CA ARG A 257 5.04 39.78 -4.01
C ARG A 257 5.65 38.48 -3.49
N GLY A 258 4.97 37.86 -2.54
CA GLY A 258 5.41 36.62 -1.91
C GLY A 258 4.50 35.44 -2.27
N PHE A 259 5.10 34.31 -2.59
CA PHE A 259 4.40 33.05 -2.85
C PHE A 259 4.48 32.19 -1.60
N CYS A 260 3.34 32.04 -0.92
CA CYS A 260 3.25 31.33 0.35
C CYS A 260 2.86 29.87 0.11
N GLY A 261 3.52 28.95 0.82
CA GLY A 261 3.25 27.52 0.73
C GLY A 261 4.06 26.72 1.72
N THR A 262 3.85 25.41 1.70
CA THR A 262 4.69 24.45 2.40
C THR A 262 5.56 23.73 1.38
N ILE A 263 6.85 23.64 1.64
CA ILE A 263 7.78 22.86 0.81
C ILE A 263 7.35 21.39 0.91
N ALA A 264 6.86 20.83 -0.20
CA ALA A 264 6.38 19.44 -0.24
C ALA A 264 7.55 18.44 -0.29
N SER A 265 8.64 18.82 -0.91
CA SER A 265 9.92 18.08 -0.94
C SER A 265 11.05 18.98 -1.38
N GLY A 266 12.30 18.51 -1.16
CA GLY A 266 13.52 19.18 -1.58
C GLY A 266 13.98 20.28 -0.63
N ILE A 267 15.00 20.97 -1.09
CA ILE A 267 15.67 22.08 -0.41
C ILE A 267 15.70 23.25 -1.40
N VAL A 268 15.52 24.48 -0.90
CA VAL A 268 15.63 25.72 -1.68
C VAL A 268 16.54 26.70 -0.95
N ARG A 269 17.38 27.39 -1.72
CA ARG A 269 18.31 28.41 -1.25
C ARG A 269 18.01 29.74 -1.92
N GLN A 270 18.38 30.81 -1.26
CA GLN A 270 18.41 32.13 -1.87
C GLN A 270 19.36 32.10 -3.09
N GLY A 271 18.92 32.68 -4.22
CA GLY A 271 19.65 32.65 -5.49
C GLY A 271 19.43 31.40 -6.35
N ASP A 272 18.75 30.36 -5.86
CA ASP A 272 18.42 29.18 -6.67
C ASP A 272 17.55 29.57 -7.88
N GLU A 273 17.88 29.00 -9.05
CA GLU A 273 17.01 29.10 -10.22
C GLU A 273 15.78 28.21 -10.02
N VAL A 274 14.60 28.78 -10.26
CA VAL A 274 13.32 28.10 -10.14
C VAL A 274 12.45 28.30 -11.36
N MET A 275 11.53 27.35 -11.59
CA MET A 275 10.57 27.36 -12.67
C MET A 275 9.15 27.23 -12.11
N VAL A 276 8.21 28.02 -12.66
CA VAL A 276 6.79 27.94 -12.31
C VAL A 276 6.05 27.04 -13.28
N LEU A 277 5.32 26.05 -12.79
CA LEU A 277 4.39 25.24 -13.60
C LEU A 277 2.95 25.70 -13.39
N PRO A 278 2.11 25.73 -14.45
CA PRO A 278 2.34 25.18 -15.78
C PRO A 278 3.03 26.14 -16.76
N SER A 279 3.25 27.42 -16.42
CA SER A 279 3.76 28.46 -17.35
C SER A 279 5.16 28.22 -17.87
N ARG A 280 5.99 27.42 -17.17
CA ARG A 280 7.41 27.14 -17.44
C ARG A 280 8.32 28.36 -17.47
N LYS A 281 7.86 29.48 -16.88
CA LYS A 281 8.71 30.66 -16.72
C LYS A 281 9.72 30.43 -15.60
N THR A 282 10.95 30.87 -15.82
CA THR A 282 12.05 30.77 -14.84
C THR A 282 12.33 32.10 -14.17
N SER A 283 12.85 32.09 -12.97
CA SER A 283 13.35 33.20 -12.19
C SER A 283 14.30 32.70 -11.11
N HIS A 284 14.88 33.58 -10.30
CA HIS A 284 15.68 33.21 -9.15
C HIS A 284 14.97 33.54 -7.84
N VAL A 285 15.23 32.75 -6.80
CA VAL A 285 14.73 33.01 -5.45
C VAL A 285 15.43 34.24 -4.88
N LYS A 286 14.67 35.32 -4.68
CA LYS A 286 15.19 36.57 -4.13
C LYS A 286 15.37 36.48 -2.62
N SER A 287 14.34 35.99 -1.89
CA SER A 287 14.40 35.74 -0.46
C SER A 287 13.45 34.62 -0.02
N ILE A 288 13.74 34.01 1.11
CA ILE A 288 12.94 32.99 1.77
C ILE A 288 12.53 33.56 3.13
N VAL A 289 11.22 33.80 3.31
CA VAL A 289 10.70 34.44 4.52
C VAL A 289 9.93 33.43 5.34
N THR A 290 10.28 33.34 6.63
CA THR A 290 9.59 32.57 7.66
C THR A 290 8.92 33.50 8.66
N PHE A 291 8.23 32.96 9.66
CA PHE A 291 7.69 33.75 10.77
C PHE A 291 8.77 34.49 11.58
N GLU A 292 9.95 33.89 11.69
CA GLU A 292 11.09 34.44 12.47
C GLU A 292 11.94 35.42 11.65
N GLY A 293 11.69 35.54 10.34
CA GLY A 293 12.43 36.42 9.44
C GLY A 293 12.93 35.72 8.18
N GLU A 294 13.89 36.35 7.51
CA GLU A 294 14.51 35.80 6.30
C GLU A 294 15.55 34.72 6.66
N VAL A 295 15.59 33.66 5.85
CA VAL A 295 16.54 32.57 5.98
C VAL A 295 17.25 32.33 4.64
N GLU A 296 18.49 31.82 4.67
CA GLU A 296 19.27 31.53 3.46
C GLU A 296 18.83 30.23 2.78
N GLU A 297 18.35 29.26 3.58
CA GLU A 297 17.95 27.93 3.14
C GLU A 297 16.68 27.49 3.83
N ALA A 298 15.80 26.79 3.09
CA ALA A 298 14.64 26.10 3.65
C ALA A 298 14.44 24.73 3.00
N HIS A 299 13.86 23.79 3.73
CA HIS A 299 13.65 22.41 3.32
C HIS A 299 12.25 21.89 3.67
N ALA A 300 11.84 20.78 3.09
CA ALA A 300 10.59 20.12 3.46
C ALA A 300 10.64 19.66 4.95
N PRO A 301 9.52 19.83 5.68
CA PRO A 301 8.21 20.36 5.30
C PRO A 301 7.98 21.81 5.81
N LEU A 302 8.95 22.69 5.74
CA LEU A 302 8.80 24.08 6.24
C LEU A 302 7.75 24.87 5.46
N ALA A 303 6.95 25.64 6.18
CA ALA A 303 6.04 26.63 5.61
C ALA A 303 6.79 27.95 5.43
N VAL A 304 6.90 28.44 4.20
CA VAL A 304 7.68 29.63 3.85
C VAL A 304 6.95 30.51 2.86
N THR A 305 7.42 31.74 2.73
CA THR A 305 7.06 32.66 1.64
C THR A 305 8.29 32.87 0.77
N LEU A 306 8.21 32.47 -0.50
CA LEU A 306 9.26 32.74 -1.48
C LEU A 306 8.98 34.04 -2.20
N THR A 307 9.99 34.89 -2.36
CA THR A 307 9.97 36.03 -3.29
C THR A 307 10.91 35.71 -4.47
N LEU A 308 10.56 36.20 -5.65
CA LEU A 308 11.34 35.95 -6.86
C LEU A 308 11.92 37.28 -7.36
N GLU A 309 13.03 37.22 -8.12
CA GLU A 309 13.68 38.40 -8.69
C GLU A 309 12.81 39.04 -9.77
N ASP A 310 12.15 38.22 -10.60
CA ASP A 310 11.33 38.68 -11.69
C ASP A 310 9.83 38.65 -11.34
N GLU A 311 9.07 39.59 -11.90
CA GLU A 311 7.61 39.56 -11.83
C GLU A 311 7.04 38.55 -12.85
N ILE A 312 7.06 37.28 -12.49
CA ILE A 312 6.47 36.22 -13.31
C ILE A 312 5.06 35.85 -12.86
N ASP A 313 4.28 35.31 -13.80
CA ASP A 313 2.93 34.85 -13.51
C ASP A 313 2.98 33.57 -12.72
N CYS A 314 2.52 33.62 -11.47
CA CYS A 314 2.41 32.52 -10.57
C CYS A 314 1.23 32.75 -9.63
N SER A 315 0.35 31.79 -9.50
CA SER A 315 -0.92 31.89 -8.78
C SER A 315 -1.11 30.70 -7.83
N ARG A 316 -2.12 30.80 -6.98
CA ARG A 316 -2.54 29.66 -6.15
C ARG A 316 -2.86 28.45 -7.04
N GLY A 317 -2.26 27.30 -6.68
CA GLY A 317 -2.39 26.06 -7.41
C GLY A 317 -1.22 25.78 -8.37
N ASP A 318 -0.42 26.80 -8.71
CA ASP A 318 0.82 26.59 -9.46
C ASP A 318 1.87 25.92 -8.57
N MET A 319 2.90 25.39 -9.19
CA MET A 319 3.99 24.72 -8.48
C MET A 319 5.33 25.34 -8.88
N ILE A 320 6.10 25.78 -7.89
CA ILE A 320 7.48 26.22 -8.09
C ILE A 320 8.41 25.00 -7.93
N ILE A 321 9.29 24.79 -8.90
CA ILE A 321 10.19 23.64 -8.97
C ILE A 321 11.60 24.08 -9.34
N ARG A 322 12.57 23.17 -9.26
CA ARG A 322 13.91 23.38 -9.81
C ARG A 322 13.92 23.00 -11.31
N PRO A 323 14.48 23.84 -12.22
CA PRO A 323 14.66 23.46 -13.61
C PRO A 323 15.46 22.16 -13.76
N GLY A 324 15.12 21.34 -14.75
CA GLY A 324 15.77 20.04 -14.96
C GLY A 324 15.26 18.89 -14.10
N ASN A 325 14.48 19.16 -13.03
CA ASN A 325 13.84 18.15 -12.20
C ASN A 325 12.33 18.43 -12.11
N SER A 326 11.63 18.27 -13.22
CA SER A 326 10.20 18.58 -13.32
C SER A 326 9.33 17.39 -12.92
N PRO A 327 8.24 17.62 -12.14
CA PRO A 327 7.16 16.66 -11.99
C PRO A 327 6.44 16.48 -13.33
N ARG A 328 5.57 15.49 -13.41
CA ARG A 328 4.68 15.32 -14.56
C ARG A 328 3.63 16.41 -14.62
N LEU A 329 3.34 16.88 -15.82
CA LEU A 329 2.29 17.86 -16.08
C LEU A 329 1.31 17.27 -17.08
N GLU A 330 0.28 16.57 -16.59
CA GLU A 330 -0.64 15.79 -17.41
C GLU A 330 -2.09 15.92 -16.94
N GLN A 331 -3.03 15.61 -17.85
CA GLN A 331 -4.47 15.56 -17.57
C GLN A 331 -4.98 14.16 -17.25
N LYS A 332 -4.24 13.13 -17.66
CA LYS A 332 -4.62 11.73 -17.49
C LYS A 332 -3.59 11.02 -16.64
N PHE A 333 -4.03 10.28 -15.64
CA PHE A 333 -3.16 9.48 -14.78
C PHE A 333 -3.90 8.29 -14.19
N GLU A 334 -3.13 7.31 -13.71
CA GLU A 334 -3.64 6.17 -12.96
C GLU A 334 -3.48 6.38 -11.46
N ALA A 335 -4.46 5.97 -10.68
CA ALA A 335 -4.44 6.11 -9.24
C ALA A 335 -5.07 4.90 -8.53
N MET A 336 -4.56 4.58 -7.34
CA MET A 336 -5.32 3.80 -6.37
C MET A 336 -6.32 4.73 -5.70
N MET A 337 -7.57 4.29 -5.63
CA MET A 337 -8.69 5.05 -5.07
C MET A 337 -9.30 4.32 -3.88
N VAL A 338 -9.47 5.02 -2.78
CA VAL A 338 -10.32 4.59 -1.65
C VAL A 338 -11.65 5.31 -1.80
N TRP A 339 -12.73 4.56 -2.00
CA TRP A 339 -14.07 5.14 -2.13
C TRP A 339 -14.71 5.33 -0.75
N MET A 340 -15.28 6.52 -0.49
CA MET A 340 -15.70 6.96 0.83
C MET A 340 -17.19 7.32 0.93
N ALA A 341 -17.94 7.21 -0.18
CA ALA A 341 -19.36 7.54 -0.22
C ALA A 341 -20.23 6.27 -0.20
N ASP A 342 -21.47 6.42 0.32
CA ASP A 342 -22.46 5.35 0.31
C ASP A 342 -22.92 5.01 -1.11
N ASP A 343 -23.06 6.04 -1.96
CA ASP A 343 -23.28 5.84 -3.39
C ASP A 343 -22.03 5.26 -4.04
N ALA A 344 -22.22 4.19 -4.80
CA ALA A 344 -21.11 3.54 -5.51
C ALA A 344 -20.48 4.46 -6.56
N LEU A 345 -19.16 4.38 -6.70
CA LEU A 345 -18.44 5.02 -7.79
C LEU A 345 -18.87 4.38 -9.12
N VAL A 346 -19.31 5.23 -10.05
CA VAL A 346 -19.63 4.84 -11.42
C VAL A 346 -18.71 5.62 -12.37
N PRO A 347 -17.97 4.94 -13.27
CA PRO A 347 -17.14 5.61 -14.26
C PRO A 347 -17.94 6.59 -15.13
N GLY A 348 -17.31 7.71 -15.52
CA GLY A 348 -17.88 8.73 -16.39
C GLY A 348 -18.55 9.91 -15.66
N LYS A 349 -18.96 9.76 -14.40
CA LYS A 349 -19.51 10.88 -13.61
C LYS A 349 -18.44 11.95 -13.38
N GLN A 350 -18.83 13.23 -13.47
CA GLN A 350 -17.95 14.36 -13.21
C GLN A 350 -17.86 14.69 -11.73
N TYR A 351 -16.64 14.92 -11.25
CA TYR A 351 -16.30 15.32 -9.89
C TYR A 351 -15.35 16.52 -9.88
N LEU A 352 -15.14 17.10 -8.71
CA LEU A 352 -14.03 18.00 -8.45
C LEU A 352 -12.86 17.18 -7.85
N PHE A 353 -11.68 17.39 -8.37
CA PHE A 353 -10.43 16.81 -7.88
C PHE A 353 -9.61 17.91 -7.22
N LYS A 354 -9.28 17.72 -5.95
CA LYS A 354 -8.43 18.65 -5.21
C LYS A 354 -7.08 17.99 -4.94
N GLN A 355 -6.03 18.52 -5.55
CA GLN A 355 -4.65 18.11 -5.40
C GLN A 355 -3.83 19.31 -4.92
N THR A 356 -3.21 19.19 -3.74
CA THR A 356 -2.58 20.34 -3.08
C THR A 356 -3.52 21.57 -3.00
N ALA A 357 -3.18 22.69 -3.61
CA ALA A 357 -4.02 23.88 -3.70
C ALA A 357 -4.86 23.93 -5.00
N ASN A 358 -4.67 22.97 -5.93
CA ASN A 358 -5.44 22.88 -7.17
C ASN A 358 -6.84 22.30 -6.92
N LEU A 359 -7.82 22.88 -7.59
CA LEU A 359 -9.18 22.35 -7.70
C LEU A 359 -9.55 22.27 -9.18
N VAL A 360 -9.75 21.06 -9.69
CA VAL A 360 -9.95 20.82 -11.13
C VAL A 360 -11.14 19.88 -11.32
N THR A 361 -11.98 20.19 -12.31
CA THR A 361 -13.04 19.29 -12.74
C THR A 361 -12.45 18.11 -13.53
N GLY A 362 -13.04 16.94 -13.38
CA GLY A 362 -12.61 15.76 -14.12
C GLY A 362 -13.55 14.59 -13.88
N ARG A 363 -13.15 13.43 -14.36
CA ARG A 363 -13.92 12.19 -14.21
C ARG A 363 -12.97 11.00 -13.99
N ILE A 364 -13.50 9.98 -13.37
CA ILE A 364 -12.88 8.65 -13.38
C ILE A 364 -13.35 8.02 -14.68
N SER A 365 -12.43 7.87 -15.65
CA SER A 365 -12.76 7.40 -17.00
C SER A 365 -12.95 5.88 -17.04
N GLN A 366 -12.18 5.16 -16.22
CA GLN A 366 -12.22 3.69 -16.15
C GLN A 366 -11.87 3.19 -14.76
N LEU A 367 -12.55 2.17 -14.32
CA LEU A 367 -12.18 1.36 -13.17
C LEU A 367 -11.47 0.10 -13.68
N ARG A 368 -10.19 -0.09 -13.29
CA ARG A 368 -9.37 -1.20 -13.77
C ARG A 368 -9.66 -2.49 -13.00
N TYR A 369 -9.66 -2.40 -11.68
CA TYR A 369 -9.93 -3.50 -10.75
C TYR A 369 -10.17 -2.98 -9.34
N GLN A 370 -10.82 -3.80 -8.54
CA GLN A 370 -10.90 -3.67 -7.09
C GLN A 370 -9.85 -4.57 -6.44
N VAL A 371 -9.34 -4.18 -5.27
CA VAL A 371 -8.48 -5.02 -4.43
C VAL A 371 -9.32 -5.60 -3.30
N ASP A 372 -9.36 -6.91 -3.18
CA ASP A 372 -9.84 -7.57 -1.98
C ASP A 372 -8.78 -7.42 -0.87
N VAL A 373 -9.12 -6.67 0.16
CA VAL A 373 -8.18 -6.34 1.25
C VAL A 373 -7.79 -7.53 2.12
N ASN A 374 -8.53 -8.64 2.06
CA ASN A 374 -8.29 -9.84 2.86
C ASN A 374 -7.32 -10.79 2.17
N THR A 375 -7.52 -10.97 0.87
CA THR A 375 -6.72 -11.89 0.04
C THR A 375 -5.63 -11.17 -0.73
N LEU A 376 -5.70 -9.83 -0.84
CA LEU A 376 -4.90 -8.95 -1.67
C LEU A 376 -5.05 -9.23 -3.17
N HIS A 377 -6.01 -10.05 -3.55
CA HIS A 377 -6.30 -10.35 -4.95
C HIS A 377 -7.02 -9.18 -5.61
N ARG A 378 -6.80 -9.05 -6.91
CA ARG A 378 -7.47 -8.09 -7.77
C ARG A 378 -8.69 -8.74 -8.37
N GLN A 379 -9.79 -8.01 -8.34
CA GLN A 379 -11.07 -8.45 -8.87
C GLN A 379 -11.58 -7.40 -9.85
N GLU A 380 -12.08 -7.86 -10.99
CA GLU A 380 -12.76 -6.98 -11.91
C GLU A 380 -14.10 -6.55 -11.30
N THR A 381 -14.42 -5.27 -11.40
CA THR A 381 -15.67 -4.73 -10.86
C THR A 381 -16.12 -3.52 -11.67
N PRO A 382 -17.43 -3.35 -11.90
CA PRO A 382 -17.95 -2.19 -12.62
C PRO A 382 -18.03 -0.92 -11.74
N SER A 383 -17.92 -1.06 -10.40
CA SER A 383 -18.09 0.03 -9.46
C SER A 383 -17.30 -0.21 -8.18
N LEU A 384 -17.01 0.85 -7.42
CA LEU A 384 -16.50 0.76 -6.05
C LEU A 384 -17.60 1.20 -5.09
N LYS A 385 -17.87 0.37 -4.09
CA LYS A 385 -18.76 0.68 -2.97
C LYS A 385 -17.97 1.33 -1.82
N LEU A 386 -18.68 1.81 -0.81
CA LEU A 386 -18.10 2.38 0.40
C LEU A 386 -16.98 1.49 0.96
N ASN A 387 -15.83 2.10 1.28
CA ASN A 387 -14.63 1.47 1.83
C ASN A 387 -13.91 0.48 0.89
N GLN A 388 -14.32 0.39 -0.37
CA GLN A 388 -13.59 -0.41 -1.35
C GLN A 388 -12.42 0.37 -1.94
N ILE A 389 -11.39 -0.37 -2.33
CA ILE A 389 -10.14 0.16 -2.89
C ILE A 389 -9.97 -0.41 -4.29
N GLY A 390 -9.70 0.46 -5.26
CA GLY A 390 -9.51 0.02 -6.64
C GLY A 390 -8.54 0.91 -7.42
N ARG A 391 -8.04 0.38 -8.53
CA ARG A 391 -7.23 1.13 -9.47
C ARG A 391 -8.12 1.77 -10.53
N CYS A 392 -7.93 3.06 -10.73
CA CYS A 392 -8.75 3.87 -11.64
C CYS A 392 -7.86 4.67 -12.59
N SER A 393 -8.37 4.89 -13.81
CA SER A 393 -7.87 5.91 -14.72
C SER A 393 -8.66 7.19 -14.50
N VAL A 394 -7.95 8.29 -14.26
CA VAL A 394 -8.52 9.62 -14.03
C VAL A 394 -8.24 10.51 -15.23
N GLN A 395 -9.23 11.27 -15.66
CA GLN A 395 -9.11 12.29 -16.69
C GLN A 395 -9.60 13.63 -16.15
N LEU A 396 -8.74 14.63 -16.13
CA LEU A 396 -9.02 15.99 -15.71
C LEU A 396 -9.28 16.89 -16.91
N ASP A 397 -9.99 18.01 -16.69
CA ASP A 397 -10.28 18.99 -17.74
C ASP A 397 -9.08 19.92 -18.03
N ARG A 398 -8.11 19.99 -17.12
CA ARG A 398 -6.83 20.70 -17.30
C ARG A 398 -5.69 19.93 -16.66
N PRO A 399 -4.44 20.11 -17.15
CA PRO A 399 -3.29 19.43 -16.57
C PRO A 399 -3.00 19.92 -15.15
N ILE A 400 -2.47 19.01 -14.33
CA ILE A 400 -1.90 19.29 -13.00
C ILE A 400 -0.47 18.81 -12.94
N ALA A 401 0.34 19.47 -12.12
CA ALA A 401 1.71 19.03 -11.83
C ALA A 401 1.69 18.04 -10.67
N PHE A 402 2.21 16.82 -10.87
CA PHE A 402 2.22 15.77 -9.86
C PHE A 402 3.46 14.88 -9.97
N ASP A 403 3.80 14.25 -8.86
CA ASP A 403 4.73 13.12 -8.79
C ASP A 403 3.93 11.85 -8.46
N GLY A 404 4.49 10.67 -8.71
CA GLY A 404 3.92 9.44 -8.18
C GLY A 404 3.88 9.47 -6.65
N TYR A 405 2.80 8.97 -6.06
CA TYR A 405 2.56 9.04 -4.60
C TYR A 405 3.70 8.48 -3.75
N ARG A 406 4.35 7.40 -4.21
CA ARG A 406 5.51 6.81 -3.51
C ARG A 406 6.73 7.72 -3.48
N ARG A 407 6.88 8.59 -4.49
CA ARG A 407 7.99 9.54 -4.58
C ARG A 407 7.72 10.81 -3.77
N ASN A 408 6.47 11.30 -3.83
CA ASN A 408 6.04 12.46 -3.09
C ASN A 408 4.56 12.33 -2.68
N ARG A 409 4.30 12.05 -1.41
CA ARG A 409 2.95 11.84 -0.89
C ARG A 409 2.08 13.10 -1.02
N THR A 410 2.67 14.30 -0.90
CA THR A 410 1.94 15.57 -0.97
C THR A 410 1.47 15.90 -2.38
N THR A 411 2.35 15.79 -3.39
CA THR A 411 2.01 16.10 -4.78
C THR A 411 1.35 14.95 -5.51
N GLY A 412 1.48 13.73 -5.00
CA GLY A 412 0.90 12.50 -5.54
C GLY A 412 -0.46 12.11 -4.97
N ALA A 413 -1.01 12.88 -4.00
CA ALA A 413 -2.32 12.62 -3.42
C ALA A 413 -3.37 13.61 -3.94
N PHE A 414 -4.63 13.14 -3.99
CA PHE A 414 -5.78 13.99 -4.27
C PHE A 414 -7.03 13.48 -3.57
N ILE A 415 -8.02 14.36 -3.39
CA ILE A 415 -9.36 13.98 -2.97
C ILE A 415 -10.37 14.22 -4.08
N VAL A 416 -11.41 13.40 -4.10
CA VAL A 416 -12.54 13.49 -5.02
C VAL A 416 -13.73 14.07 -4.27
N ILE A 417 -14.32 15.12 -4.81
CA ILE A 417 -15.42 15.87 -4.19
C ILE A 417 -16.62 15.81 -5.13
N ASP A 418 -17.78 15.47 -4.62
CA ASP A 418 -19.03 15.55 -5.38
C ASP A 418 -19.39 17.01 -5.65
N ARG A 419 -19.69 17.33 -6.92
CA ARG A 419 -19.93 18.70 -7.37
C ARG A 419 -21.21 19.32 -6.84
N ILE A 420 -22.18 18.51 -6.44
CA ILE A 420 -23.51 18.96 -6.00
C ILE A 420 -23.51 19.13 -4.49
N THR A 421 -23.05 18.12 -3.77
CA THR A 421 -23.09 18.09 -2.31
C THR A 421 -21.87 18.73 -1.65
N ASN A 422 -20.77 18.93 -2.39
CA ASN A 422 -19.46 19.35 -1.88
C ASN A 422 -18.87 18.39 -0.82
N VAL A 423 -19.35 17.16 -0.75
CA VAL A 423 -18.84 16.12 0.15
C VAL A 423 -17.66 15.42 -0.49
N THR A 424 -16.62 15.12 0.29
CA THR A 424 -15.51 14.25 -0.16
C THR A 424 -16.02 12.83 -0.30
N VAL A 425 -15.94 12.29 -1.51
CA VAL A 425 -16.44 10.94 -1.87
C VAL A 425 -15.33 9.94 -2.12
N GLY A 426 -14.08 10.37 -2.18
CA GLY A 426 -12.95 9.47 -2.36
C GLY A 426 -11.62 10.17 -2.14
N ALA A 427 -10.57 9.38 -1.92
CA ALA A 427 -9.18 9.80 -1.86
C ALA A 427 -8.34 8.91 -2.78
N GLY A 428 -7.40 9.52 -3.51
CA GLY A 428 -6.60 8.83 -4.49
C GLY A 428 -5.10 9.08 -4.34
N MET A 429 -4.32 8.04 -4.63
CA MET A 429 -2.88 8.04 -4.68
C MET A 429 -2.46 7.83 -6.14
N ILE A 430 -1.82 8.82 -6.75
CA ILE A 430 -1.35 8.76 -8.14
C ILE A 430 -0.22 7.75 -8.23
N ILE A 431 -0.39 6.74 -9.08
CA ILE A 431 0.62 5.71 -9.28
C ILE A 431 1.58 6.15 -10.37
N ASP A 432 1.01 6.50 -11.53
CA ASP A 432 1.76 6.89 -12.73
C ASP A 432 0.83 7.66 -13.69
N ARG A 433 1.40 8.15 -14.83
CA ARG A 433 0.57 8.66 -15.93
C ARG A 433 -0.36 7.55 -16.43
N ALA A 434 -1.51 7.93 -16.98
CA ALA A 434 -2.30 7.00 -17.76
C ALA A 434 -1.49 6.66 -19.03
N THR A 435 -1.08 5.43 -19.16
CA THR A 435 -0.60 4.92 -20.45
C THR A 435 -1.75 5.02 -21.45
N GLY A 436 -1.47 5.55 -22.64
CA GLY A 436 -2.43 5.98 -23.66
C GLY A 436 -3.60 5.02 -23.95
N GLU A 437 -4.56 5.50 -24.73
CA GLU A 437 -5.92 4.94 -24.93
C GLU A 437 -5.98 3.48 -25.36
N GLU A 438 -4.91 2.91 -25.86
CA GLU A 438 -4.73 1.50 -26.17
C GLU A 438 -3.46 1.02 -25.49
N ARG A 439 -3.58 0.17 -24.48
CA ARG A 439 -2.44 -0.64 -24.06
C ARG A 439 -2.20 -1.64 -25.16
N HIS A 440 -1.18 -1.42 -25.95
CA HIS A 440 -0.62 -2.48 -26.77
C HIS A 440 -0.06 -3.57 -25.85
N ASP A 441 -0.46 -4.82 -26.09
CA ASP A 441 0.37 -5.92 -25.66
C ASP A 441 1.70 -5.77 -26.44
N HIS A 442 2.80 -5.80 -25.75
CA HIS A 442 4.12 -5.55 -26.35
C HIS A 442 4.71 -6.78 -27.07
N TRP A 443 3.86 -7.64 -27.66
CA TRP A 443 4.32 -8.83 -28.38
C TRP A 443 5.17 -8.49 -29.61
N ASP A 444 4.83 -7.44 -30.30
CA ASP A 444 5.45 -7.03 -31.57
C ASP A 444 6.52 -5.94 -31.39
N ASP A 445 6.81 -5.54 -30.14
CA ASP A 445 7.85 -4.56 -29.83
C ASP A 445 9.25 -5.13 -30.10
N VAL A 446 10.04 -4.39 -30.87
CA VAL A 446 11.43 -4.74 -31.13
C VAL A 446 12.28 -4.23 -29.96
N PRO A 447 13.07 -5.10 -29.27
CA PRO A 447 13.99 -4.65 -28.22
C PRO A 447 15.00 -3.65 -28.74
N GLU A 448 15.26 -2.58 -27.98
CA GLU A 448 16.32 -1.60 -28.30
C GLU A 448 17.73 -2.22 -28.27
N VAL A 449 17.91 -3.29 -27.47
CA VAL A 449 19.17 -4.02 -27.34
C VAL A 449 19.27 -5.06 -28.47
N GLN A 450 20.37 -5.03 -29.21
CA GLN A 450 20.59 -5.96 -30.31
C GLN A 450 20.88 -7.39 -29.83
N ALA A 451 20.47 -8.40 -30.60
CA ALA A 451 20.74 -9.81 -30.28
C ALA A 451 22.23 -10.14 -30.15
N SER A 452 23.09 -9.33 -30.79
CA SER A 452 24.58 -9.41 -30.69
C SER A 452 25.12 -9.08 -29.29
N ASP A 453 24.34 -8.36 -28.46
CA ASP A 453 24.75 -7.91 -27.11
C ASP A 453 24.36 -8.94 -26.04
N ARG A 454 23.86 -10.10 -26.45
CA ARG A 454 23.43 -11.15 -25.54
C ARG A 454 24.62 -11.85 -24.88
N ASN A 455 24.67 -11.78 -23.56
CA ASN A 455 25.60 -12.58 -22.77
C ASN A 455 25.10 -14.03 -22.68
N LEU A 456 25.93 -14.99 -23.09
CA LEU A 456 25.61 -16.42 -23.04
C LEU A 456 26.05 -17.03 -21.71
N SER A 457 25.25 -17.95 -21.17
CA SER A 457 25.65 -18.74 -20.00
C SER A 457 26.79 -19.69 -20.37
N HIS A 458 27.74 -19.87 -19.45
CA HIS A 458 28.78 -20.90 -19.58
C HIS A 458 28.29 -22.30 -19.25
N VAL A 459 27.07 -22.44 -18.68
CA VAL A 459 26.43 -23.72 -18.37
C VAL A 459 25.47 -24.06 -19.49
N THR A 460 25.71 -25.19 -20.15
CA THR A 460 24.90 -25.64 -21.30
C THR A 460 23.56 -26.28 -20.88
N GLU A 461 22.67 -26.44 -21.83
CA GLU A 461 21.37 -27.10 -21.60
C GLU A 461 21.57 -28.59 -21.26
N GLU A 462 22.53 -29.24 -21.91
CA GLU A 462 22.88 -30.64 -21.65
C GLU A 462 23.43 -30.88 -20.25
N GLU A 463 24.28 -29.95 -19.76
CA GLU A 463 24.81 -30.00 -18.39
C GLU A 463 23.68 -29.85 -17.36
N ARG A 464 22.70 -28.96 -17.62
CA ARG A 464 21.52 -28.79 -16.75
C ARG A 464 20.62 -30.01 -16.77
N GLN A 465 20.34 -30.56 -17.97
CA GLN A 465 19.55 -31.78 -18.12
C GLN A 465 20.20 -32.97 -17.39
N ALA A 466 21.51 -33.15 -17.55
CA ALA A 466 22.24 -34.21 -16.83
C ALA A 466 22.21 -34.02 -15.31
N ARG A 467 22.28 -32.76 -14.85
CA ARG A 467 22.26 -32.40 -13.42
C ARG A 467 20.90 -32.63 -12.77
N PHE A 468 19.80 -32.26 -13.45
CA PHE A 468 18.46 -32.31 -12.89
C PHE A 468 17.70 -33.60 -13.25
N GLY A 469 18.22 -34.41 -14.17
CA GLY A 469 17.57 -35.64 -14.62
C GLY A 469 16.24 -35.37 -15.36
N GLN A 470 16.11 -34.19 -15.99
CA GLN A 470 14.89 -33.75 -16.68
C GLN A 470 15.22 -32.82 -17.85
N LYS A 471 14.31 -32.69 -18.82
CA LYS A 471 14.38 -31.65 -19.83
C LYS A 471 13.60 -30.42 -19.40
N ALA A 472 14.10 -29.26 -19.76
CA ALA A 472 13.35 -28.02 -19.56
C ALA A 472 12.13 -27.99 -20.47
N ALA A 473 10.96 -27.72 -19.91
CA ALA A 473 9.69 -27.64 -20.63
C ALA A 473 8.75 -26.63 -19.99
N THR A 474 7.80 -26.12 -20.77
CA THR A 474 6.70 -25.27 -20.27
C THR A 474 5.36 -25.92 -20.54
N LEU A 475 4.52 -26.00 -19.50
CA LEU A 475 3.12 -26.38 -19.60
C LEU A 475 2.27 -25.12 -19.55
N LEU A 476 1.53 -24.79 -20.61
CA LEU A 476 0.54 -23.73 -20.61
C LEU A 476 -0.84 -24.31 -20.32
N LEU A 477 -1.27 -24.25 -19.05
CA LEU A 477 -2.60 -24.66 -18.62
C LEU A 477 -3.59 -23.53 -18.91
N THR A 478 -4.54 -23.79 -19.83
CA THR A 478 -5.57 -22.83 -20.24
C THR A 478 -6.96 -23.42 -20.08
N GLY A 479 -7.97 -22.58 -19.91
CA GLY A 479 -9.36 -22.96 -19.68
C GLY A 479 -10.15 -21.83 -19.06
N LEU A 480 -11.47 -21.99 -18.96
CA LEU A 480 -12.36 -21.04 -18.31
C LEU A 480 -11.93 -20.73 -16.85
N PRO A 481 -12.25 -19.54 -16.30
CA PRO A 481 -12.21 -19.34 -14.84
C PRO A 481 -12.98 -20.46 -14.14
N GLY A 482 -12.52 -20.97 -13.00
CA GLY A 482 -13.17 -22.11 -12.31
C GLY A 482 -12.87 -23.51 -12.90
N ALA A 483 -12.19 -23.62 -14.05
CA ALA A 483 -11.81 -24.94 -14.66
C ALA A 483 -10.73 -25.71 -13.87
N GLY A 484 -10.17 -25.12 -12.79
CA GLY A 484 -9.22 -25.79 -11.91
C GLY A 484 -7.74 -25.67 -12.31
N LYS A 485 -7.37 -24.68 -13.12
CA LYS A 485 -5.99 -24.46 -13.61
C LYS A 485 -4.96 -24.36 -12.48
N THR A 486 -5.18 -23.44 -11.57
CA THR A 486 -4.29 -23.18 -10.42
C THR A 486 -4.13 -24.41 -9.53
N SER A 487 -5.24 -25.04 -9.17
CA SER A 487 -5.24 -26.25 -8.32
C SER A 487 -4.53 -27.43 -9.01
N THR A 488 -4.74 -27.60 -10.32
CA THR A 488 -4.05 -28.64 -11.11
C THR A 488 -2.56 -28.33 -11.23
N ALA A 489 -2.18 -27.07 -11.48
CA ALA A 489 -0.78 -26.67 -11.59
C ALA A 489 0.01 -26.97 -10.32
N TYR A 490 -0.50 -26.58 -9.14
CA TYR A 490 0.15 -26.86 -7.87
C TYR A 490 0.14 -28.35 -7.50
N ALA A 491 -0.87 -29.11 -7.91
CA ALA A 491 -0.87 -30.56 -7.72
C ALA A 491 0.19 -31.25 -8.58
N VAL A 492 0.37 -30.80 -9.83
CA VAL A 492 1.45 -31.27 -10.73
C VAL A 492 2.81 -30.91 -10.15
N GLU A 493 2.98 -29.65 -9.70
CA GLU A 493 4.20 -29.21 -9.04
C GLU A 493 4.54 -30.11 -7.85
N ARG A 494 3.57 -30.44 -7.00
CA ARG A 494 3.78 -31.30 -5.83
C ARG A 494 4.26 -32.70 -6.23
N ILE A 495 3.62 -33.33 -7.22
CA ILE A 495 3.99 -34.68 -7.68
C ILE A 495 5.40 -34.67 -8.29
N LEU A 496 5.72 -33.69 -9.13
CA LEU A 496 7.03 -33.58 -9.75
C LEU A 496 8.13 -33.31 -8.70
N PHE A 497 7.86 -32.42 -7.74
CA PHE A 497 8.80 -32.10 -6.67
C PHE A 497 9.08 -33.31 -5.79
N ASP A 498 8.04 -34.09 -5.42
CA ASP A 498 8.20 -35.33 -4.65
C ASP A 498 8.97 -36.40 -5.44
N GLY A 499 8.86 -36.37 -6.78
CA GLY A 499 9.64 -37.18 -7.71
C GLY A 499 11.10 -36.69 -7.87
N GLY A 500 11.52 -35.63 -7.19
CA GLY A 500 12.87 -35.07 -7.26
C GLY A 500 13.13 -34.15 -8.45
N HIS A 501 12.08 -33.69 -9.14
CA HIS A 501 12.19 -32.80 -10.28
C HIS A 501 12.12 -31.32 -9.89
N ALA A 502 12.89 -30.50 -10.60
CA ALA A 502 12.91 -29.05 -10.41
C ALA A 502 11.80 -28.39 -11.26
N VAL A 503 10.78 -27.88 -10.59
CA VAL A 503 9.58 -27.31 -11.21
C VAL A 503 9.16 -26.02 -10.51
N THR A 504 8.49 -25.13 -11.24
CA THR A 504 7.89 -23.93 -10.66
C THR A 504 6.59 -23.55 -11.37
N VAL A 505 5.65 -23.00 -10.62
CA VAL A 505 4.36 -22.51 -11.14
C VAL A 505 4.39 -20.99 -11.26
N LEU A 506 4.00 -20.47 -12.40
CA LEU A 506 3.70 -19.08 -12.65
C LEU A 506 2.18 -18.92 -12.82
N ASP A 507 1.53 -18.52 -11.73
CA ASP A 507 0.09 -18.30 -11.72
C ASP A 507 -0.26 -16.86 -12.12
N GLY A 508 -1.29 -16.69 -12.93
CA GLY A 508 -1.69 -15.39 -13.46
C GLY A 508 -2.13 -14.37 -12.42
N GLN A 509 -2.63 -14.82 -11.27
CA GLN A 509 -2.97 -13.93 -10.14
C GLN A 509 -1.71 -13.56 -9.35
N ASN A 510 -0.84 -14.52 -9.07
CA ASN A 510 0.40 -14.26 -8.35
C ASN A 510 1.32 -13.32 -9.13
N LEU A 511 1.39 -13.44 -10.46
CA LEU A 511 2.15 -12.50 -11.29
C LEU A 511 1.63 -11.06 -11.17
N ARG A 512 0.31 -10.88 -11.00
CA ARG A 512 -0.30 -9.55 -10.78
C ARG A 512 -0.02 -8.95 -9.40
N LEU A 513 0.47 -9.73 -8.45
CA LEU A 513 0.97 -9.22 -7.17
C LEU A 513 2.40 -8.65 -7.29
N GLY A 514 3.13 -9.04 -8.33
CA GLY A 514 4.52 -8.66 -8.55
C GLY A 514 4.76 -8.02 -9.92
N ILE A 515 5.34 -8.76 -10.85
CA ILE A 515 5.84 -8.28 -12.14
C ILE A 515 4.75 -7.68 -13.05
N SER A 516 3.51 -8.13 -12.89
CA SER A 516 2.34 -7.64 -13.63
C SER A 516 1.40 -6.80 -12.75
N ARG A 517 1.91 -6.16 -11.71
CA ARG A 517 1.11 -5.34 -10.78
C ARG A 517 0.44 -4.11 -11.42
N ASP A 518 0.91 -3.71 -12.58
CA ASP A 518 0.36 -2.64 -13.40
C ASP A 518 -0.83 -3.08 -14.26
N LEU A 519 -1.06 -4.39 -14.43
CA LEU A 519 -2.09 -4.93 -15.31
C LEU A 519 -3.42 -5.20 -14.60
N GLY A 520 -4.52 -4.95 -15.33
CA GLY A 520 -5.89 -5.32 -14.95
C GLY A 520 -6.31 -6.68 -15.49
N PHE A 521 -7.61 -6.78 -15.89
CA PHE A 521 -8.24 -8.00 -16.41
C PHE A 521 -8.88 -7.82 -17.80
N GLY A 522 -8.68 -6.67 -18.46
CA GLY A 522 -9.07 -6.48 -19.86
C GLY A 522 -8.30 -7.42 -20.80
N ASP A 523 -8.79 -7.57 -22.02
CA ASP A 523 -8.20 -8.49 -23.00
C ASP A 523 -6.70 -8.20 -23.23
N GLU A 524 -6.33 -6.96 -23.38
CA GLU A 524 -4.94 -6.53 -23.57
C GLU A 524 -4.08 -6.73 -22.33
N ASP A 525 -4.63 -6.45 -21.14
CA ASP A 525 -3.94 -6.72 -19.87
C ASP A 525 -3.71 -8.24 -19.67
N ARG A 526 -4.66 -9.07 -20.10
CA ARG A 526 -4.50 -10.54 -20.09
C ARG A 526 -3.45 -11.00 -21.08
N SER A 527 -3.41 -10.40 -22.26
CA SER A 527 -2.41 -10.66 -23.28
C SER A 527 -1.01 -10.29 -22.79
N GLU A 528 -0.83 -9.07 -22.29
CA GLU A 528 0.44 -8.60 -21.76
C GLU A 528 0.91 -9.40 -20.51
N ASN A 529 -0.04 -9.81 -19.65
CA ASN A 529 0.31 -10.69 -18.53
C ASN A 529 0.84 -12.06 -19.02
N LEU A 530 0.24 -12.62 -20.06
CA LEU A 530 0.73 -13.86 -20.67
C LEU A 530 2.09 -13.66 -21.35
N ARG A 531 2.29 -12.52 -22.05
CA ARG A 531 3.59 -12.18 -22.63
C ARG A 531 4.71 -12.15 -21.58
N ARG A 532 4.49 -11.42 -20.46
CA ARG A 532 5.46 -11.37 -19.35
C ARG A 532 5.70 -12.75 -18.74
N ALA A 533 4.65 -13.55 -18.57
CA ALA A 533 4.76 -14.93 -18.09
C ALA A 533 5.58 -15.80 -19.04
N SER A 534 5.41 -15.61 -20.36
CA SER A 534 6.15 -16.34 -21.39
C SER A 534 7.65 -16.01 -21.38
N GLU A 535 8.03 -14.74 -21.22
CA GLU A 535 9.42 -14.34 -21.08
C GLU A 535 10.06 -14.90 -19.79
N LEU A 536 9.31 -14.91 -18.68
CA LEU A 536 9.76 -15.57 -17.45
C LEU A 536 9.93 -17.08 -17.63
N ALA A 537 8.97 -17.76 -18.28
CA ALA A 537 9.04 -19.18 -18.55
C ALA A 537 10.28 -19.53 -19.37
N LYS A 538 10.63 -18.71 -20.34
CA LYS A 538 11.86 -18.82 -21.12
C LYS A 538 13.12 -18.79 -20.26
N VAL A 539 13.20 -17.85 -19.31
CA VAL A 539 14.31 -17.76 -18.34
C VAL A 539 14.34 -18.99 -17.43
N VAL A 540 13.18 -19.45 -16.96
CA VAL A 540 13.05 -20.66 -16.14
C VAL A 540 13.53 -21.90 -16.92
N ASN A 541 13.12 -22.05 -18.18
CA ASN A 541 13.58 -23.14 -19.03
C ASN A 541 15.09 -23.07 -19.31
N GLN A 542 15.65 -21.88 -19.55
CA GLN A 542 17.09 -21.67 -19.68
C GLN A 542 17.85 -22.10 -18.41
N SER A 543 17.20 -22.09 -17.26
CA SER A 543 17.77 -22.59 -16.00
C SER A 543 17.64 -24.11 -15.82
N GLY A 544 17.02 -24.82 -16.76
CA GLY A 544 16.86 -26.29 -16.74
C GLY A 544 15.61 -26.78 -15.99
N LEU A 545 14.68 -25.87 -15.64
CA LEU A 545 13.50 -26.19 -14.85
C LEU A 545 12.27 -26.42 -15.75
N VAL A 546 11.31 -27.20 -15.23
CA VAL A 546 9.95 -27.27 -15.77
C VAL A 546 9.17 -26.08 -15.26
N CYS A 547 8.50 -25.35 -16.17
CA CYS A 547 7.65 -24.20 -15.86
C CYS A 547 6.18 -24.56 -16.11
N ILE A 548 5.31 -24.22 -15.18
CA ILE A 548 3.85 -24.41 -15.35
C ILE A 548 3.19 -23.04 -15.34
N LEU A 549 2.62 -22.63 -16.47
CA LEU A 549 1.84 -21.39 -16.60
C LEU A 549 0.36 -21.70 -16.36
N ALA A 550 -0.21 -21.21 -15.27
CA ALA A 550 -1.63 -21.32 -14.97
C ALA A 550 -2.35 -20.02 -15.36
N MET A 551 -2.83 -19.93 -16.61
CA MET A 551 -3.36 -18.71 -17.20
C MET A 551 -4.70 -18.97 -17.90
N VAL A 552 -5.62 -17.97 -17.94
CA VAL A 552 -6.85 -18.11 -18.72
C VAL A 552 -6.53 -18.14 -20.21
N ALA A 553 -5.67 -17.23 -20.67
CA ALA A 553 -5.22 -17.12 -22.07
C ALA A 553 -6.37 -17.30 -23.08
N PRO A 554 -7.37 -16.38 -23.12
CA PRO A 554 -8.67 -16.65 -23.73
C PRO A 554 -8.65 -16.72 -25.27
N LYS A 555 -7.70 -16.08 -25.94
CA LYS A 555 -7.62 -15.99 -27.40
C LYS A 555 -6.55 -16.92 -27.95
N GLU A 556 -6.87 -17.62 -29.05
CA GLU A 556 -5.95 -18.55 -29.71
C GLU A 556 -4.69 -17.86 -30.22
N GLU A 557 -4.84 -16.71 -30.88
CA GLU A 557 -3.72 -15.92 -31.41
C GLU A 557 -2.67 -15.62 -30.30
N ILE A 558 -3.11 -15.24 -29.11
CA ILE A 558 -2.23 -14.89 -27.99
C ILE A 558 -1.54 -16.12 -27.41
N ARG A 559 -2.22 -17.28 -27.39
CA ARG A 559 -1.60 -18.56 -27.02
C ARG A 559 -0.49 -18.97 -27.98
N GLN A 560 -0.71 -18.78 -29.29
CA GLN A 560 0.29 -19.06 -30.32
C GLN A 560 1.52 -18.14 -30.15
N LYS A 561 1.34 -16.83 -29.96
CA LYS A 561 2.42 -15.89 -29.64
C LYS A 561 3.21 -16.33 -28.40
N ALA A 562 2.54 -16.83 -27.36
CA ALA A 562 3.20 -17.34 -26.16
C ALA A 562 4.05 -18.59 -26.44
N VAL A 563 3.52 -19.53 -27.21
CA VAL A 563 4.22 -20.76 -27.63
C VAL A 563 5.45 -20.41 -28.47
N GLU A 564 5.35 -19.46 -29.39
CA GLU A 564 6.47 -18.99 -30.22
C GLU A 564 7.55 -18.30 -29.36
N ALA A 565 7.17 -17.43 -28.43
CA ALA A 565 8.09 -16.71 -27.56
C ALA A 565 8.90 -17.64 -26.65
N ILE A 566 8.27 -18.70 -26.12
CA ILE A 566 8.94 -19.68 -25.23
C ILE A 566 9.76 -20.68 -26.06
N GLY A 567 9.27 -21.07 -27.23
CA GLY A 567 9.80 -22.10 -28.11
C GLY A 567 8.86 -23.30 -28.22
N ARG A 568 8.38 -23.57 -29.44
CA ARG A 568 7.38 -24.62 -29.71
C ARG A 568 7.86 -26.02 -29.30
N GLU A 569 9.14 -26.28 -29.44
CA GLU A 569 9.78 -27.58 -29.15
C GLU A 569 9.76 -27.97 -27.67
N ARG A 570 9.54 -27.00 -26.76
CA ARG A 570 9.53 -27.20 -25.31
C ARG A 570 8.25 -26.75 -24.63
N THR A 571 7.24 -26.30 -25.40
CA THR A 571 5.98 -25.78 -24.86
C THR A 571 4.82 -26.71 -25.21
N TYR A 572 4.06 -27.09 -24.19
CA TYR A 572 2.89 -27.95 -24.30
C TYR A 572 1.63 -27.22 -23.82
N VAL A 573 0.62 -27.13 -24.67
CA VAL A 573 -0.67 -26.50 -24.35
C VAL A 573 -1.59 -27.56 -23.75
N VAL A 574 -1.96 -27.37 -22.49
CA VAL A 574 -2.88 -28.25 -21.75
C VAL A 574 -4.22 -27.54 -21.60
N HIS A 575 -5.26 -28.05 -22.27
CA HIS A 575 -6.61 -27.54 -22.18
C HIS A 575 -7.38 -28.19 -21.03
N LEU A 576 -7.82 -27.40 -20.06
CA LEU A 576 -8.73 -27.83 -19.01
C LEU A 576 -10.15 -27.56 -19.48
N GLU A 577 -10.78 -28.60 -20.03
CA GLU A 577 -12.15 -28.57 -20.50
C GLU A 577 -13.11 -28.77 -19.34
N CYS A 578 -13.99 -27.80 -19.15
CA CYS A 578 -15.02 -27.83 -18.12
C CYS A 578 -16.24 -27.06 -18.62
N ASP A 579 -17.43 -27.60 -18.41
CA ASP A 579 -18.65 -26.89 -18.76
C ASP A 579 -18.84 -25.62 -17.90
N ALA A 580 -19.49 -24.62 -18.49
CA ALA A 580 -19.66 -23.31 -17.86
C ALA A 580 -20.44 -23.41 -16.53
N GLU A 581 -21.42 -24.32 -16.43
CA GLU A 581 -22.23 -24.47 -15.20
C GLU A 581 -21.38 -24.99 -14.04
N THR A 582 -20.51 -25.97 -14.30
CA THR A 582 -19.56 -26.50 -13.30
C THR A 582 -18.52 -25.47 -12.93
N CYS A 583 -18.00 -24.69 -13.90
CA CYS A 583 -17.09 -23.59 -13.64
C CYS A 583 -17.72 -22.51 -12.77
N HIS A 584 -18.98 -22.14 -13.02
CA HIS A 584 -19.74 -21.18 -12.20
C HIS A 584 -19.93 -21.67 -10.76
N LYS A 585 -20.23 -22.97 -10.58
CA LYS A 585 -20.39 -23.56 -9.23
C LYS A 585 -19.09 -23.59 -8.41
N ARG A 586 -17.96 -23.66 -9.10
CA ARG A 586 -16.62 -23.69 -8.48
C ARG A 586 -15.99 -22.30 -8.31
N ASP A 587 -16.67 -21.26 -8.74
CA ASP A 587 -16.15 -19.89 -8.75
C ASP A 587 -16.31 -19.25 -7.37
N GLU A 588 -15.42 -19.59 -6.45
CA GLU A 588 -15.31 -18.96 -5.14
C GLU A 588 -14.85 -17.50 -5.23
N GLU A 589 -14.20 -17.12 -6.33
CA GLU A 589 -13.65 -15.77 -6.56
C GLU A 589 -14.63 -14.83 -7.29
N GLY A 590 -15.82 -15.30 -7.65
CA GLY A 590 -16.87 -14.50 -8.28
C GLY A 590 -16.53 -14.00 -9.70
N HIS A 591 -15.79 -14.76 -10.49
CA HIS A 591 -15.44 -14.41 -11.88
C HIS A 591 -16.66 -14.35 -12.81
N TYR A 592 -17.77 -14.99 -12.43
CA TYR A 592 -19.02 -15.07 -13.18
C TYR A 592 -20.15 -14.23 -12.60
N ASP A 593 -19.85 -13.25 -11.74
CA ASP A 593 -20.86 -12.33 -11.22
C ASP A 593 -21.53 -11.59 -12.40
N LYS A 594 -22.87 -11.43 -12.37
CA LYS A 594 -23.71 -10.87 -13.45
C LYS A 594 -23.28 -9.47 -13.92
N ASN A 595 -22.39 -8.82 -13.20
CA ASN A 595 -21.87 -7.49 -13.49
C ASN A 595 -20.45 -7.51 -14.11
N ARG A 596 -19.90 -8.67 -14.46
CA ARG A 596 -18.59 -8.78 -15.11
C ARG A 596 -18.74 -9.01 -16.60
N PRO A 597 -17.87 -8.45 -17.46
CA PRO A 597 -17.84 -8.81 -18.86
C PRO A 597 -17.53 -10.32 -18.96
N GLU A 598 -18.36 -11.03 -19.72
CA GLU A 598 -18.19 -12.45 -19.98
C GLU A 598 -16.86 -12.67 -20.70
N VAL A 599 -16.03 -13.57 -20.16
CA VAL A 599 -14.76 -13.92 -20.80
C VAL A 599 -15.06 -14.68 -22.10
N GLN A 600 -14.84 -14.05 -23.23
CA GLN A 600 -14.94 -14.73 -24.54
C GLN A 600 -13.75 -15.69 -24.68
N TYR A 601 -13.93 -16.91 -24.22
CA TYR A 601 -12.90 -17.94 -24.26
C TYR A 601 -13.01 -18.76 -25.55
N GLN A 602 -11.91 -18.82 -26.30
CA GLN A 602 -11.75 -19.68 -27.46
C GLN A 602 -10.98 -20.93 -27.03
N SER A 603 -11.58 -22.12 -27.19
CA SER A 603 -10.88 -23.38 -26.95
C SER A 603 -9.64 -23.49 -27.85
N PRO A 604 -8.52 -24.06 -27.37
CA PRO A 604 -7.35 -24.27 -28.22
C PRO A 604 -7.66 -25.12 -29.43
N GLU A 605 -7.17 -24.71 -30.61
CA GLU A 605 -7.38 -25.45 -31.86
C GLU A 605 -6.63 -26.78 -31.88
N SER A 606 -5.44 -26.82 -31.28
CA SER A 606 -4.56 -28.01 -31.29
C SER A 606 -3.85 -28.14 -29.94
N PRO A 607 -4.56 -28.48 -28.85
CA PRO A 607 -3.95 -28.70 -27.57
C PRO A 607 -3.12 -29.99 -27.58
N ASP A 608 -1.99 -29.98 -26.86
CA ASP A 608 -1.13 -31.16 -26.71
C ASP A 608 -1.75 -32.17 -25.72
N LEU A 609 -2.59 -31.69 -24.79
CA LEU A 609 -3.34 -32.52 -23.83
C LEU A 609 -4.69 -31.86 -23.51
N VAL A 610 -5.77 -32.67 -23.48
CA VAL A 610 -7.09 -32.21 -23.00
C VAL A 610 -7.44 -32.95 -21.71
N LEU A 611 -7.90 -32.20 -20.72
CA LEU A 611 -8.34 -32.71 -19.43
C LEU A 611 -9.79 -32.33 -19.18
N GLU A 612 -10.70 -33.28 -19.16
CA GLU A 612 -12.12 -33.09 -18.83
C GLU A 612 -12.29 -32.89 -17.31
N THR A 613 -11.94 -31.70 -16.82
CA THR A 613 -11.87 -31.41 -15.38
C THR A 613 -13.24 -31.32 -14.69
N GLY A 614 -14.32 -31.33 -15.46
CA GLY A 614 -15.67 -31.50 -14.94
C GLY A 614 -15.90 -32.87 -14.29
N ASN A 615 -15.22 -33.91 -14.80
CA ASN A 615 -15.49 -35.32 -14.51
C ASN A 615 -14.39 -36.02 -13.69
N ILE A 616 -13.25 -35.37 -13.45
CA ILE A 616 -12.10 -35.95 -12.75
C ILE A 616 -11.68 -35.11 -11.55
N THR A 617 -11.03 -35.76 -10.58
CA THR A 617 -10.46 -35.04 -9.43
C THR A 617 -9.18 -34.30 -9.82
N ILE A 618 -8.80 -33.27 -9.02
CA ILE A 618 -7.56 -32.50 -9.21
C ILE A 618 -6.35 -33.45 -9.24
N HIS A 619 -6.31 -34.46 -8.37
CA HIS A 619 -5.21 -35.43 -8.32
C HIS A 619 -5.14 -36.29 -9.60
N GLN A 620 -6.29 -36.72 -10.12
CA GLN A 620 -6.35 -37.46 -11.40
C GLN A 620 -5.92 -36.60 -12.59
N ALA A 621 -6.32 -35.30 -12.60
CA ALA A 621 -5.88 -34.36 -13.61
C ALA A 621 -4.35 -34.15 -13.55
N ALA A 622 -3.82 -33.95 -12.37
CA ALA A 622 -2.38 -33.78 -12.15
C ALA A 622 -1.59 -35.03 -12.57
N GLN A 623 -2.07 -36.25 -12.23
CA GLN A 623 -1.41 -37.49 -12.62
C GLN A 623 -1.36 -37.66 -14.14
N LYS A 624 -2.46 -37.33 -14.86
CA LYS A 624 -2.47 -37.36 -16.34
C LYS A 624 -1.44 -36.41 -16.95
N VAL A 625 -1.25 -35.23 -16.36
CA VAL A 625 -0.22 -34.28 -16.82
C VAL A 625 1.18 -34.83 -16.59
N VAL A 626 1.44 -35.46 -15.44
CA VAL A 626 2.74 -36.07 -15.13
C VAL A 626 3.01 -37.24 -16.07
N ASP A 627 2.02 -38.10 -16.33
CA ASP A 627 2.14 -39.23 -17.26
C ASP A 627 2.42 -38.72 -18.68
N PHE A 628 1.77 -37.65 -19.11
CA PHE A 628 2.04 -36.97 -20.37
C PHE A 628 3.48 -36.45 -20.46
N LEU A 629 4.02 -35.84 -19.40
CA LEU A 629 5.40 -35.37 -19.37
C LEU A 629 6.41 -36.52 -19.45
N LYS A 630 6.09 -37.70 -18.87
CA LYS A 630 6.88 -38.94 -19.01
C LYS A 630 6.84 -39.43 -20.45
N GLU A 631 5.66 -39.48 -21.07
CA GLU A 631 5.51 -39.87 -22.48
C GLU A 631 6.31 -38.97 -23.43
N LYS A 632 6.36 -37.65 -23.14
CA LYS A 632 7.16 -36.70 -23.92
C LYS A 632 8.67 -36.74 -23.57
N GLY A 633 9.06 -37.55 -22.62
CA GLY A 633 10.45 -37.68 -22.18
C GLY A 633 11.00 -36.38 -21.56
N VAL A 634 10.14 -35.57 -20.94
CA VAL A 634 10.51 -34.37 -20.16
C VAL A 634 11.06 -34.81 -18.79
N VAL A 635 10.40 -35.77 -18.17
CA VAL A 635 10.84 -36.43 -16.94
C VAL A 635 10.97 -37.93 -17.20
N PRO A 636 11.84 -38.64 -16.49
CA PRO A 636 12.01 -40.09 -16.63
C PRO A 636 10.73 -40.84 -16.22
N GLU A 637 10.60 -42.09 -16.67
CA GLU A 637 9.49 -42.99 -16.33
C GLU A 637 9.40 -43.31 -14.82
#